data_6dff48d00f23c75dab68bbbdb8b6a601
#
_entry.id   6dff48d00f23c75dab68bbbdb8b6a601
#
_cell.length_a   1.000
_cell.length_b   1.000
_cell.length_c   1.000
_cell.angle_alpha   90.00
_cell.angle_beta   90.00
_cell.angle_gamma   90.00
#
_symmetry.space_group_name_H-M   'P 1'
#
loop_
_entity.id
_entity.type
_entity.pdbx_description
1 polymer ?
#
loop_
_entity_poly.entity_id
_entity_poly.type
_entity_poly.pdbx_seq_one_letter_code
_entity_poly.pdbx_strand_id
1 'polypeptide(L)'
;LSSAASDVYKRQNYIPLSNGESFSGFIGANGIGKSSILEALDCFFNNRIWNVNVNRTSSGEESCYIVPIFCIEKDKIVKTEIKSLAEAYSNIIWSLMTSSLTPTFINANFKEFVEQIKKNLPPYATINSHYLLPLGEIDKDHRATHSIFRGETLLNSLNFPSSEMSTEKKYEYLAQKYLIPLKEYIKEAYNYIYIPKDIEPERVTRFETQEIQTLLGEKLENIVAKFITQKQIQDISNGLKGFINNLSNSLPSYKFRAASSYQPNLKPSTIYSLIIRDFFSVRELHKEGIADSEKDLSIKFLSSGEKQQAILSLVHNIIANYRDDSSSLILAIDEPESSLHISACYEQFEKLYQISTKCSQVLFTSHWYGFIPSMTSGNIINIVFHSDKHQCLMFDISRYREEIKIKEKEYRSEYRYGLPLDIMLKSSNDFIQSILSSIITEIPYNWLICEGSSEQFYFKYYFNDEIQNNRLRVVPVGGAKEIKKIYNHLAISYDELKEKIKGIVILLMDTDEQLLEFETKDYPKLHCYRIVNVNKAGSKTTEFVQVSSNPKAPKTEIEDILNGKIFNDVLKDFKEEYPELLDFVVDQEKPELPSYFAMDLSPSQNDKLTQFFDNKPDNKVRFAQKYIEKAKVSEKTVPNWVSFLKEKLQQ
;
A
#
# COMPACT_ATOMS: atom_id res chain seq x y z
N LEU A 1 -17.75 9.41 1.99
CA LEU A 1 -18.90 8.63 2.47
C LEU A 1 -20.01 9.50 3.05
N SER A 2 -19.68 10.57 3.78
CA SER A 2 -20.68 11.49 4.32
C SER A 2 -21.52 12.24 3.28
N SER A 3 -21.10 12.25 2.02
CA SER A 3 -21.82 12.90 0.91
C SER A 3 -22.70 11.95 0.08
N ALA A 4 -22.68 10.66 0.36
CA ALA A 4 -23.33 9.64 -0.48
C ALA A 4 -24.83 9.43 -0.19
N ALA A 5 -25.43 10.18 0.71
CA ALA A 5 -26.73 9.82 1.28
C ALA A 5 -27.95 10.52 0.68
N SER A 6 -27.90 11.21 -0.44
CA SER A 6 -29.08 11.92 -0.91
C SER A 6 -29.68 11.52 -2.25
N ASP A 7 -29.10 10.56 -2.94
CA ASP A 7 -29.71 9.95 -4.14
C ASP A 7 -29.10 8.56 -4.34
N VAL A 8 -29.77 7.52 -3.92
CA VAL A 8 -29.29 6.12 -3.93
C VAL A 8 -28.73 5.68 -5.29
N TYR A 9 -29.05 6.36 -6.36
CA TYR A 9 -28.54 6.09 -7.71
C TYR A 9 -27.61 7.16 -8.28
N LYS A 10 -27.51 8.35 -7.65
CA LYS A 10 -26.75 9.47 -8.23
C LYS A 10 -25.41 9.76 -7.55
N ARG A 11 -25.13 9.19 -6.37
CA ARG A 11 -23.92 9.50 -5.59
C ARG A 11 -23.22 8.27 -5.03
N GLN A 12 -23.04 7.23 -5.83
CA GLN A 12 -22.11 6.16 -5.51
C GLN A 12 -20.69 6.67 -5.73
N ASN A 13 -19.85 6.57 -4.70
CA ASN A 13 -18.42 6.82 -4.84
C ASN A 13 -17.70 5.47 -4.86
N TYR A 14 -16.95 5.20 -5.91
CA TYR A 14 -15.98 4.12 -5.95
C TYR A 14 -14.64 4.63 -5.46
N ILE A 15 -14.10 3.98 -4.44
CA ILE A 15 -12.82 4.34 -3.85
C ILE A 15 -11.92 3.11 -3.94
N PRO A 16 -10.91 3.11 -4.83
CA PRO A 16 -9.94 2.03 -4.86
C PRO A 16 -9.12 2.06 -3.56
N LEU A 17 -8.98 0.92 -2.90
CA LEU A 17 -8.17 0.80 -1.69
C LEU A 17 -6.77 0.29 -2.00
N SER A 18 -6.65 -0.58 -3.00
CA SER A 18 -5.39 -1.17 -3.45
C SER A 18 -5.59 -1.83 -4.82
N ASN A 19 -4.50 -2.03 -5.55
CA ASN A 19 -4.42 -2.87 -6.75
C ASN A 19 -3.60 -4.15 -6.51
N GLY A 20 -3.53 -4.61 -5.26
CA GLY A 20 -2.74 -5.76 -4.83
C GLY A 20 -1.56 -5.41 -3.93
N GLU A 21 -1.21 -4.13 -3.82
CA GLU A 21 -0.17 -3.66 -2.92
C GLU A 21 -0.66 -3.61 -1.47
N SER A 22 0.21 -3.94 -0.52
CA SER A 22 -0.13 -3.95 0.91
C SER A 22 -0.06 -2.57 1.58
N PHE A 23 0.55 -1.58 0.94
CA PHE A 23 0.73 -0.22 1.46
C PHE A 23 -0.06 0.78 0.62
N SER A 24 -1.09 1.40 1.18
CA SER A 24 -1.98 2.32 0.45
C SER A 24 -2.31 3.58 1.23
N GLY A 25 -2.02 4.73 0.64
CA GLY A 25 -2.25 6.04 1.24
C GLY A 25 -3.33 6.85 0.51
N PHE A 26 -4.22 7.49 1.27
CA PHE A 26 -5.24 8.41 0.77
C PHE A 26 -4.77 9.84 0.97
N ILE A 27 -4.62 10.58 -0.13
CA ILE A 27 -4.15 11.97 -0.12
C ILE A 27 -5.22 12.88 -0.73
N GLY A 28 -5.26 14.14 -0.32
CA GLY A 28 -6.20 15.14 -0.84
C GLY A 28 -6.37 16.30 0.11
N ALA A 29 -7.20 17.26 -0.27
CA ALA A 29 -7.51 18.44 0.54
C ALA A 29 -8.13 18.10 1.90
N ASN A 30 -8.06 19.04 2.85
CA ASN A 30 -8.73 18.89 4.14
C ASN A 30 -10.26 18.83 3.94
N GLY A 31 -10.92 17.96 4.70
CA GLY A 31 -12.37 17.81 4.64
C GLY A 31 -12.91 17.07 3.41
N ILE A 32 -12.03 16.51 2.54
CA ILE A 32 -12.46 15.76 1.34
C ILE A 32 -13.02 14.36 1.67
N GLY A 33 -12.93 13.91 2.91
CA GLY A 33 -13.47 12.61 3.33
C GLY A 33 -12.43 11.48 3.43
N LYS A 34 -11.13 11.78 3.51
CA LYS A 34 -10.08 10.75 3.65
C LYS A 34 -10.28 9.86 4.90
N SER A 35 -10.41 10.48 6.07
CA SER A 35 -10.64 9.77 7.34
C SER A 35 -11.93 8.95 7.32
N SER A 36 -12.98 9.47 6.65
CA SER A 36 -14.27 8.77 6.52
C SER A 36 -14.18 7.43 5.78
N ILE A 37 -13.16 7.24 4.93
CA ILE A 37 -12.91 5.95 4.27
C ILE A 37 -12.47 4.91 5.31
N LEU A 38 -11.51 5.28 6.17
CA LEU A 38 -11.00 4.41 7.22
C LEU A 38 -12.08 4.12 8.28
N GLU A 39 -12.85 5.15 8.67
CA GLU A 39 -14.00 5.01 9.58
C GLU A 39 -15.07 4.10 9.00
N ALA A 40 -15.35 4.16 7.70
CA ALA A 40 -16.33 3.28 7.07
C ALA A 40 -15.92 1.81 7.13
N LEU A 41 -14.63 1.52 6.94
CA LEU A 41 -14.11 0.17 7.13
C LEU A 41 -14.18 -0.26 8.60
N ASP A 42 -13.95 0.64 9.56
CA ASP A 42 -14.12 0.37 10.99
C ASP A 42 -15.60 0.06 11.33
N CYS A 43 -16.54 0.80 10.73
CA CYS A 43 -17.96 0.48 10.85
C CYS A 43 -18.29 -0.91 10.31
N PHE A 44 -17.73 -1.27 9.16
CA PHE A 44 -17.96 -2.60 8.56
C PHE A 44 -17.35 -3.73 9.39
N PHE A 45 -16.05 -3.67 9.71
CA PHE A 45 -15.36 -4.77 10.39
C PHE A 45 -15.73 -4.89 11.88
N ASN A 46 -15.83 -3.76 12.59
CA ASN A 46 -15.95 -3.70 14.05
C ASN A 46 -17.36 -3.30 14.52
N ASN A 47 -18.34 -3.24 13.62
CA ASN A 47 -19.72 -2.88 13.92
C ASN A 47 -19.84 -1.54 14.69
N ARG A 48 -19.02 -0.55 14.33
CA ARG A 48 -19.07 0.79 14.94
C ARG A 48 -20.32 1.53 14.50
N ILE A 49 -20.74 2.50 15.29
CA ILE A 49 -21.88 3.36 14.96
C ILE A 49 -21.54 4.21 13.73
N TRP A 50 -22.43 4.21 12.76
CA TRP A 50 -22.27 5.00 11.55
C TRP A 50 -22.46 6.49 11.80
N ASN A 51 -21.45 7.29 11.49
CA ASN A 51 -21.54 8.74 11.56
C ASN A 51 -22.04 9.28 10.22
N VAL A 52 -23.37 9.40 10.08
CA VAL A 52 -24.03 9.87 8.84
C VAL A 52 -24.28 11.36 8.93
N ASN A 53 -23.90 12.12 7.90
CA ASN A 53 -24.16 13.55 7.83
C ASN A 53 -25.66 13.81 7.51
N VAL A 54 -26.45 14.05 8.54
CA VAL A 54 -27.90 14.23 8.48
C VAL A 54 -28.33 15.48 7.69
N ASN A 55 -27.46 16.49 7.58
CA ASN A 55 -27.77 17.75 6.91
C ASN A 55 -27.85 17.66 5.36
N ARG A 56 -27.50 16.52 4.78
CA ARG A 56 -27.55 16.28 3.34
C ARG A 56 -28.62 15.26 2.92
N THR A 57 -29.33 14.67 3.84
CA THR A 57 -30.49 13.81 3.57
C THR A 57 -31.74 14.69 3.45
N SER A 58 -32.09 15.09 2.24
CA SER A 58 -33.24 15.95 1.97
C SER A 58 -34.58 15.21 2.00
N SER A 59 -34.59 13.90 2.20
CA SER A 59 -35.75 13.06 2.42
C SER A 59 -35.40 11.94 3.39
N GLY A 60 -36.05 11.91 4.53
CA GLY A 60 -35.69 11.12 5.72
C GLY A 60 -35.75 9.59 5.61
N GLU A 61 -35.58 8.99 4.43
CA GLU A 61 -35.69 7.54 4.21
C GLU A 61 -34.59 6.93 3.29
N GLU A 62 -33.50 7.65 2.96
CA GLU A 62 -32.49 7.08 2.10
C GLU A 62 -31.48 6.28 2.91
N SER A 63 -31.40 4.99 2.64
CA SER A 63 -30.44 4.07 3.26
C SER A 63 -29.00 4.33 2.78
N CYS A 64 -28.07 4.52 3.71
CA CYS A 64 -26.65 4.54 3.44
C CYS A 64 -26.10 3.11 3.34
N TYR A 65 -25.02 2.90 2.57
CA TYR A 65 -24.38 1.59 2.49
C TYR A 65 -22.87 1.70 2.36
N ILE A 66 -22.19 0.67 2.84
CA ILE A 66 -20.75 0.47 2.73
C ILE A 66 -20.55 -0.91 2.12
N VAL A 67 -19.90 -1.01 0.96
CA VAL A 67 -19.66 -2.30 0.28
C VAL A 67 -18.18 -2.45 -0.07
N PRO A 68 -17.37 -2.98 0.83
CA PRO A 68 -16.03 -3.43 0.46
C PRO A 68 -16.10 -4.52 -0.61
N ILE A 69 -15.18 -4.44 -1.59
CA ILE A 69 -15.01 -5.45 -2.62
C ILE A 69 -13.70 -6.17 -2.34
N PHE A 70 -13.80 -7.42 -1.95
CA PHE A 70 -12.64 -8.24 -1.60
C PHE A 70 -12.17 -9.01 -2.84
N CYS A 71 -10.86 -8.92 -3.10
CA CYS A 71 -10.17 -9.75 -4.08
C CYS A 71 -9.22 -10.68 -3.30
N ILE A 72 -9.57 -11.96 -3.17
CA ILE A 72 -8.90 -12.92 -2.28
C ILE A 72 -8.41 -14.13 -3.07
N GLU A 73 -7.15 -14.50 -2.87
CA GLU A 73 -6.62 -15.75 -3.43
C GLU A 73 -7.44 -16.96 -2.98
N LYS A 74 -7.71 -17.88 -3.91
CA LYS A 74 -8.63 -19.02 -3.66
C LYS A 74 -8.13 -20.00 -2.58
N ASP A 75 -6.85 -20.08 -2.36
CA ASP A 75 -6.21 -20.92 -1.35
C ASP A 75 -6.32 -20.34 0.07
N LYS A 76 -6.55 -19.03 0.20
CA LYS A 76 -6.73 -18.37 1.51
C LYS A 76 -8.06 -18.73 2.20
N ILE A 77 -9.07 -19.19 1.45
CA ILE A 77 -10.32 -19.67 2.03
C ILE A 77 -10.24 -21.21 2.23
N VAL A 78 -10.03 -21.60 3.47
CA VAL A 78 -9.77 -23.03 3.82
C VAL A 78 -11.05 -23.80 4.16
N LYS A 79 -12.07 -23.16 4.78
CA LYS A 79 -13.33 -23.82 5.17
C LYS A 79 -14.11 -24.26 3.92
N THR A 80 -14.30 -25.57 3.73
CA THR A 80 -14.91 -26.16 2.51
C THR A 80 -16.30 -25.60 2.18
N GLU A 81 -17.16 -25.40 3.19
CA GLU A 81 -18.50 -24.84 3.01
C GLU A 81 -18.44 -23.40 2.49
N ILE A 82 -17.58 -22.58 3.09
CA ILE A 82 -17.36 -21.19 2.67
C ILE A 82 -16.75 -21.12 1.29
N LYS A 83 -15.79 -22.02 0.99
CA LYS A 83 -15.15 -22.10 -0.33
C LYS A 83 -16.17 -22.35 -1.44
N SER A 84 -17.13 -23.24 -1.25
CA SER A 84 -18.18 -23.51 -2.24
C SER A 84 -19.13 -22.32 -2.43
N LEU A 85 -19.46 -21.60 -1.35
CA LEU A 85 -20.28 -20.38 -1.44
C LEU A 85 -19.53 -19.25 -2.14
N ALA A 86 -18.26 -19.06 -1.79
CA ALA A 86 -17.38 -18.04 -2.39
C ALA A 86 -17.20 -18.32 -3.89
N GLU A 87 -16.97 -19.57 -4.30
CA GLU A 87 -16.85 -19.96 -5.69
C GLU A 87 -18.13 -19.64 -6.48
N ALA A 88 -19.28 -20.05 -5.95
CA ALA A 88 -20.57 -19.83 -6.63
C ALA A 88 -20.89 -18.33 -6.76
N TYR A 89 -20.69 -17.54 -5.72
CA TYR A 89 -20.96 -16.12 -5.73
C TYR A 89 -19.95 -15.34 -6.59
N SER A 90 -18.66 -15.61 -6.41
CA SER A 90 -17.58 -14.96 -7.15
C SER A 90 -17.66 -15.21 -8.65
N ASN A 91 -18.00 -16.42 -9.09
CA ASN A 91 -18.15 -16.72 -10.52
C ASN A 91 -19.23 -15.87 -11.19
N ILE A 92 -20.31 -15.57 -10.48
CA ILE A 92 -21.35 -14.65 -10.97
C ILE A 92 -20.79 -13.24 -11.09
N ILE A 93 -20.06 -12.76 -10.08
CA ILE A 93 -19.44 -11.43 -10.10
C ILE A 93 -18.45 -11.32 -11.25
N TRP A 94 -17.54 -12.30 -11.43
CA TRP A 94 -16.59 -12.32 -12.54
C TRP A 94 -17.30 -12.36 -13.91
N SER A 95 -18.41 -13.09 -14.05
CA SER A 95 -19.18 -13.14 -15.30
C SER A 95 -19.80 -11.77 -15.62
N LEU A 96 -20.28 -11.05 -14.61
CA LEU A 96 -20.80 -9.67 -14.77
C LEU A 96 -19.68 -8.69 -15.17
N MET A 97 -18.45 -8.93 -14.72
CA MET A 97 -17.29 -8.11 -15.10
C MET A 97 -16.82 -8.38 -16.53
N THR A 98 -16.98 -9.61 -17.04
CA THR A 98 -16.46 -10.03 -18.36
C THR A 98 -17.50 -9.95 -19.47
N SER A 99 -18.79 -10.00 -19.15
CA SER A 99 -19.85 -9.92 -20.16
C SER A 99 -19.82 -8.57 -20.88
N SER A 100 -19.86 -8.59 -22.21
CA SER A 100 -20.21 -7.41 -23.02
C SER A 100 -21.67 -7.07 -22.76
N LEU A 101 -21.89 -6.26 -21.72
CA LEU A 101 -23.20 -5.94 -21.22
C LEU A 101 -23.97 -5.14 -22.28
N THR A 102 -25.03 -5.74 -22.81
CA THR A 102 -25.90 -5.09 -23.80
C THR A 102 -26.59 -3.86 -23.18
N PRO A 103 -26.72 -2.74 -23.91
CA PRO A 103 -27.13 -1.43 -23.39
C PRO A 103 -28.52 -1.34 -22.78
N THR A 104 -29.35 -2.35 -22.93
CA THR A 104 -30.81 -2.28 -22.62
C THR A 104 -31.18 -2.38 -21.14
N PHE A 105 -30.28 -2.83 -20.27
CA PHE A 105 -30.58 -3.08 -18.84
C PHE A 105 -29.61 -2.47 -17.85
N ILE A 106 -28.64 -1.63 -18.29
CA ILE A 106 -27.57 -1.17 -17.41
C ILE A 106 -27.60 0.34 -17.33
N ASN A 107 -27.81 0.84 -16.12
CA ASN A 107 -27.61 2.23 -15.78
C ASN A 107 -26.15 2.64 -16.16
N ALA A 108 -25.97 3.81 -16.76
CA ALA A 108 -24.66 4.34 -17.14
C ALA A 108 -23.67 4.33 -15.95
N ASN A 109 -24.14 4.58 -14.74
CA ASN A 109 -23.36 4.54 -13.52
C ASN A 109 -22.81 3.13 -13.19
N PHE A 110 -23.53 2.07 -13.51
CA PHE A 110 -23.07 0.70 -13.29
C PHE A 110 -21.91 0.35 -14.24
N LYS A 111 -22.01 0.76 -15.51
CA LYS A 111 -20.93 0.54 -16.48
C LYS A 111 -19.65 1.25 -16.06
N GLU A 112 -19.74 2.52 -15.69
CA GLU A 112 -18.62 3.29 -15.17
C GLU A 112 -18.00 2.59 -13.94
N PHE A 113 -18.83 2.10 -13.04
CA PHE A 113 -18.39 1.43 -11.83
C PHE A 113 -17.64 0.12 -12.12
N VAL A 114 -18.16 -0.70 -13.02
CA VAL A 114 -17.52 -1.95 -13.46
C VAL A 114 -16.16 -1.67 -14.12
N GLU A 115 -16.09 -0.65 -14.98
CA GLU A 115 -14.81 -0.25 -15.60
C GLU A 115 -13.79 0.25 -14.57
N GLN A 116 -14.24 0.98 -13.56
CA GLN A 116 -13.36 1.41 -12.46
C GLN A 116 -12.84 0.21 -11.64
N ILE A 117 -13.69 -0.78 -11.34
CA ILE A 117 -13.24 -2.00 -10.67
C ILE A 117 -12.20 -2.72 -11.52
N LYS A 118 -12.47 -2.96 -12.81
CA LYS A 118 -11.52 -3.62 -13.73
C LYS A 118 -10.16 -2.93 -13.77
N LYS A 119 -10.17 -1.60 -13.85
CA LYS A 119 -8.94 -0.78 -13.91
C LYS A 119 -8.08 -0.91 -12.63
N ASN A 120 -8.72 -1.17 -11.49
CA ASN A 120 -8.05 -1.20 -10.19
C ASN A 120 -7.88 -2.62 -9.61
N LEU A 121 -8.30 -3.66 -10.33
CA LEU A 121 -7.98 -5.03 -9.93
C LEU A 121 -6.49 -5.30 -10.05
N PRO A 122 -5.91 -6.14 -9.16
CA PRO A 122 -4.55 -6.60 -9.32
C PRO A 122 -4.35 -7.23 -10.70
N PRO A 123 -3.28 -6.92 -11.45
CA PRO A 123 -3.05 -7.43 -12.81
C PRO A 123 -3.00 -8.96 -12.90
N TYR A 124 -2.62 -9.62 -11.78
CA TYR A 124 -2.52 -11.07 -11.66
C TYR A 124 -3.83 -11.75 -11.23
N ALA A 125 -4.85 -10.97 -10.82
CA ALA A 125 -6.10 -11.51 -10.36
C ALA A 125 -6.98 -11.96 -11.53
N THR A 126 -7.36 -13.23 -11.51
CA THR A 126 -8.22 -13.85 -12.52
C THR A 126 -9.32 -14.68 -11.86
N ILE A 127 -10.35 -15.04 -12.62
CA ILE A 127 -11.42 -15.94 -12.15
C ILE A 127 -10.89 -17.28 -11.64
N ASN A 128 -9.75 -17.74 -12.16
CA ASN A 128 -9.17 -19.03 -11.75
C ASN A 128 -8.34 -18.93 -10.47
N SER A 129 -7.76 -17.76 -10.18
CA SER A 129 -6.83 -17.55 -9.06
C SER A 129 -7.44 -16.83 -7.87
N HIS A 130 -8.46 -15.99 -8.08
CA HIS A 130 -9.02 -15.14 -7.03
C HIS A 130 -10.54 -15.18 -6.96
N TYR A 131 -11.06 -15.04 -5.75
CA TYR A 131 -12.46 -14.69 -5.50
C TYR A 131 -12.63 -13.18 -5.55
N LEU A 132 -13.71 -12.72 -6.18
CA LEU A 132 -14.15 -11.33 -6.18
C LEU A 132 -15.48 -11.25 -5.44
N LEU A 133 -15.47 -10.66 -4.25
CA LEU A 133 -16.58 -10.71 -3.29
C LEU A 133 -16.99 -9.30 -2.85
N PRO A 134 -17.96 -8.66 -3.49
CA PRO A 134 -18.60 -7.45 -2.96
C PRO A 134 -19.54 -7.84 -1.81
N LEU A 135 -19.13 -7.52 -0.59
CA LEU A 135 -19.85 -7.83 0.64
C LEU A 135 -20.01 -6.57 1.48
N GLY A 136 -21.22 -6.17 1.72
CA GLY A 136 -21.45 -4.91 2.40
C GLY A 136 -22.55 -4.92 3.42
N GLU A 137 -22.80 -3.74 3.96
CA GLU A 137 -23.84 -3.44 4.92
C GLU A 137 -24.65 -2.22 4.48
N ILE A 138 -25.92 -2.24 4.81
CA ILE A 138 -26.86 -1.15 4.53
C ILE A 138 -27.47 -0.69 5.84
N ASP A 139 -27.57 0.63 6.02
CA ASP A 139 -28.14 1.31 7.17
C ASP A 139 -27.42 1.05 8.51
N LYS A 140 -27.94 1.69 9.55
CA LYS A 140 -27.45 1.56 10.93
C LYS A 140 -27.64 0.15 11.52
N ASP A 141 -28.52 -0.65 10.93
CA ASP A 141 -28.85 -2.00 11.41
C ASP A 141 -27.89 -3.06 10.86
N HIS A 142 -26.85 -2.67 10.12
CA HIS A 142 -25.83 -3.56 9.54
C HIS A 142 -26.37 -4.72 8.68
N ARG A 143 -27.52 -4.50 8.03
CA ARG A 143 -28.10 -5.50 7.13
C ARG A 143 -27.18 -5.77 5.95
N ALA A 144 -26.98 -7.04 5.61
CA ALA A 144 -26.12 -7.44 4.51
C ALA A 144 -26.62 -6.92 3.15
N THR A 145 -25.72 -6.39 2.33
CA THR A 145 -26.00 -5.90 0.99
C THR A 145 -24.84 -6.12 0.03
N HIS A 146 -25.15 -6.11 -1.25
CA HIS A 146 -24.21 -6.06 -2.37
C HIS A 146 -24.49 -4.85 -3.28
N SER A 147 -24.96 -3.76 -2.75
CA SER A 147 -25.71 -2.67 -3.38
C SER A 147 -25.29 -2.21 -4.77
N ILE A 148 -24.00 -2.35 -5.12
CA ILE A 148 -23.45 -1.99 -6.45
C ILE A 148 -24.06 -2.83 -7.58
N PHE A 149 -24.53 -4.05 -7.26
CA PHE A 149 -25.14 -5.00 -8.19
C PHE A 149 -26.65 -5.10 -8.00
N ARG A 150 -27.26 -4.08 -7.37
CA ARG A 150 -28.72 -3.97 -7.28
C ARG A 150 -29.30 -3.94 -8.68
N GLY A 151 -29.81 -5.06 -9.12
CA GLY A 151 -30.50 -5.17 -10.37
C GLY A 151 -30.99 -6.59 -10.64
N GLU A 152 -31.93 -6.69 -11.52
CA GLU A 152 -32.46 -7.96 -12.00
C GLU A 152 -31.37 -8.85 -12.58
N THR A 153 -30.28 -8.25 -13.07
CA THR A 153 -29.15 -8.98 -13.69
C THR A 153 -28.48 -9.97 -12.71
N LEU A 154 -28.15 -9.50 -11.48
CA LEU A 154 -27.57 -10.41 -10.49
C LEU A 154 -28.58 -11.46 -10.04
N LEU A 155 -29.82 -11.04 -9.79
CA LEU A 155 -30.88 -11.96 -9.39
C LEU A 155 -31.18 -13.01 -10.48
N ASN A 156 -31.19 -12.60 -11.75
CA ASN A 156 -31.42 -13.49 -12.87
C ASN A 156 -30.27 -14.46 -13.13
N SER A 157 -29.08 -14.16 -12.66
CA SER A 157 -27.88 -15.03 -12.76
C SER A 157 -27.84 -16.09 -11.66
N LEU A 158 -28.73 -16.02 -10.67
CA LEU A 158 -28.79 -16.96 -9.55
C LEU A 158 -29.89 -18.01 -9.75
N ASN A 159 -29.60 -19.23 -9.35
CA ASN A 159 -30.62 -20.29 -9.30
C ASN A 159 -31.42 -20.20 -8.00
N PHE A 160 -32.70 -19.84 -8.11
CA PHE A 160 -33.61 -19.76 -6.99
C PHE A 160 -34.44 -21.07 -6.87
N PRO A 161 -34.88 -21.43 -5.64
CA PRO A 161 -35.69 -22.62 -5.39
C PRO A 161 -37.02 -22.61 -6.13
N SER A 162 -37.56 -21.44 -6.44
CA SER A 162 -38.81 -21.28 -7.21
C SER A 162 -38.71 -20.11 -8.17
N SER A 163 -39.19 -20.27 -9.37
CA SER A 163 -39.28 -19.20 -10.38
C SER A 163 -40.32 -18.10 -10.03
N GLU A 164 -41.27 -18.40 -9.14
CA GLU A 164 -42.34 -17.50 -8.72
C GLU A 164 -42.01 -16.64 -7.51
N MET A 165 -40.76 -16.65 -7.03
CA MET A 165 -40.36 -15.81 -5.91
C MET A 165 -40.43 -14.34 -6.28
N SER A 166 -41.02 -13.53 -5.38
CA SER A 166 -40.96 -12.06 -5.50
C SER A 166 -39.52 -11.56 -5.43
N THR A 167 -39.27 -10.40 -5.99
CA THR A 167 -37.95 -9.76 -5.97
C THR A 167 -37.40 -9.61 -4.55
N GLU A 168 -38.23 -9.24 -3.58
CA GLU A 168 -37.85 -9.11 -2.16
C GLU A 168 -37.39 -10.46 -1.59
N LYS A 169 -38.14 -11.54 -1.83
CA LYS A 169 -37.77 -12.89 -1.38
C LYS A 169 -36.48 -13.40 -2.06
N LYS A 170 -36.25 -13.01 -3.31
CA LYS A 170 -34.96 -13.32 -3.99
C LYS A 170 -33.78 -12.63 -3.34
N TYR A 171 -33.93 -11.35 -2.95
CA TYR A 171 -32.89 -10.62 -2.18
C TYR A 171 -32.66 -11.22 -0.80
N GLU A 172 -33.72 -11.60 -0.10
CA GLU A 172 -33.61 -12.25 1.20
C GLU A 172 -32.88 -13.59 1.09
N TYR A 173 -33.22 -14.41 0.09
CA TYR A 173 -32.53 -15.68 -0.20
C TYR A 173 -31.04 -15.45 -0.50
N LEU A 174 -30.70 -14.46 -1.34
CA LEU A 174 -29.33 -14.09 -1.66
C LEU A 174 -28.56 -13.70 -0.38
N ALA A 175 -29.17 -12.86 0.45
CA ALA A 175 -28.56 -12.41 1.69
C ALA A 175 -28.30 -13.57 2.66
N GLN A 176 -29.29 -14.43 2.90
CA GLN A 176 -29.18 -15.54 3.83
C GLN A 176 -28.21 -16.62 3.35
N LYS A 177 -28.23 -16.93 2.05
CA LYS A 177 -27.43 -18.02 1.50
C LYS A 177 -25.97 -17.65 1.26
N TYR A 178 -25.70 -16.44 0.76
CA TYR A 178 -24.36 -16.05 0.32
C TYR A 178 -23.77 -14.88 1.12
N LEU A 179 -24.50 -13.77 1.24
CA LEU A 179 -23.90 -12.53 1.76
C LEU A 179 -23.58 -12.61 3.25
N ILE A 180 -24.50 -13.09 4.07
CA ILE A 180 -24.30 -13.17 5.52
C ILE A 180 -23.17 -14.16 5.87
N PRO A 181 -23.17 -15.41 5.40
CA PRO A 181 -22.11 -16.35 5.73
C PRO A 181 -20.73 -15.91 5.24
N LEU A 182 -20.64 -15.35 4.04
CA LEU A 182 -19.37 -14.84 3.50
C LEU A 182 -18.90 -13.59 4.26
N LYS A 183 -19.80 -12.67 4.59
CA LYS A 183 -19.50 -11.46 5.36
C LYS A 183 -18.95 -11.81 6.76
N GLU A 184 -19.64 -12.67 7.49
CA GLU A 184 -19.21 -13.12 8.81
C GLU A 184 -17.85 -13.83 8.74
N TYR A 185 -17.65 -14.71 7.76
CA TYR A 185 -16.36 -15.35 7.54
C TYR A 185 -15.24 -14.33 7.31
N ILE A 186 -15.45 -13.31 6.48
CA ILE A 186 -14.45 -12.28 6.22
C ILE A 186 -14.15 -11.46 7.48
N LYS A 187 -15.17 -11.09 8.27
CA LYS A 187 -14.99 -10.39 9.54
C LYS A 187 -14.24 -11.22 10.58
N GLU A 188 -14.42 -12.54 10.56
CA GLU A 188 -13.65 -13.46 11.42
C GLU A 188 -12.21 -13.68 10.91
N ALA A 189 -12.03 -13.75 9.58
CA ALA A 189 -10.74 -14.04 8.97
C ALA A 189 -9.78 -12.85 8.98
N TYR A 190 -10.30 -11.62 8.93
CA TYR A 190 -9.49 -10.41 8.89
C TYR A 190 -9.74 -9.52 10.08
N ASN A 191 -8.66 -9.07 10.70
CA ASN A 191 -8.68 -8.17 11.85
C ASN A 191 -8.42 -6.74 11.36
N TYR A 192 -9.39 -5.85 11.51
CA TYR A 192 -9.26 -4.44 11.17
C TYR A 192 -8.98 -3.61 12.42
N ILE A 193 -7.87 -2.87 12.43
CA ILE A 193 -7.51 -1.97 13.52
C ILE A 193 -7.40 -0.56 12.97
N TYR A 194 -8.21 0.34 13.52
CA TYR A 194 -8.22 1.75 13.15
C TYR A 194 -7.63 2.62 14.26
N ILE A 195 -6.62 3.38 13.91
CA ILE A 195 -5.96 4.37 14.77
C ILE A 195 -6.31 5.77 14.25
N PRO A 196 -7.28 6.45 14.88
CA PRO A 196 -7.65 7.80 14.48
C PRO A 196 -6.56 8.83 14.85
N LYS A 197 -6.58 9.99 14.18
CA LYS A 197 -5.65 11.10 14.43
C LYS A 197 -5.63 11.54 15.88
N ASP A 198 -6.80 11.74 16.48
CA ASP A 198 -6.98 12.18 17.87
C ASP A 198 -7.33 10.96 18.74
N ILE A 199 -6.36 10.07 18.92
CA ILE A 199 -6.54 8.88 19.74
C ILE A 199 -6.22 9.15 21.20
N GLU A 200 -7.06 8.66 22.10
CA GLU A 200 -6.69 8.49 23.50
C GLU A 200 -5.63 7.38 23.58
N PRO A 201 -4.39 7.69 24.04
CA PRO A 201 -3.31 6.72 24.04
C PRO A 201 -3.66 5.40 24.72
N GLU A 202 -4.51 5.47 25.74
CA GLU A 202 -4.95 4.31 26.51
C GLU A 202 -5.62 3.23 25.65
N ARG A 203 -6.28 3.58 24.56
CA ARG A 203 -6.93 2.60 23.68
C ARG A 203 -5.95 1.65 23.00
N VAL A 204 -4.72 2.10 22.75
CA VAL A 204 -3.69 1.30 22.05
C VAL A 204 -2.44 1.05 22.90
N THR A 205 -2.41 1.47 24.16
CA THR A 205 -1.27 1.23 25.04
C THR A 205 -1.61 0.36 26.25
N ARG A 206 -2.89 0.14 26.50
CA ARG A 206 -3.36 -0.79 27.55
C ARG A 206 -3.55 -2.18 26.99
N PHE A 207 -2.85 -3.15 27.56
CA PHE A 207 -2.85 -4.53 27.10
C PHE A 207 -4.19 -5.26 27.25
N GLU A 208 -5.11 -4.73 28.05
CA GLU A 208 -6.47 -5.25 28.21
C GLU A 208 -7.44 -4.79 27.12
N THR A 209 -7.05 -3.84 26.25
CA THR A 209 -7.92 -3.35 25.19
C THR A 209 -8.03 -4.35 24.02
N GLN A 210 -9.17 -4.31 23.33
CA GLN A 210 -9.41 -5.18 22.19
C GLN A 210 -8.38 -4.94 21.09
N GLU A 211 -7.98 -3.69 20.89
CA GLU A 211 -7.00 -3.27 19.88
C GLU A 211 -5.64 -3.97 20.09
N ILE A 212 -5.11 -3.94 21.32
CA ILE A 212 -3.84 -4.62 21.64
C ILE A 212 -3.97 -6.14 21.60
N GLN A 213 -5.09 -6.71 22.09
CA GLN A 213 -5.33 -8.15 21.98
C GLN A 213 -5.36 -8.62 20.53
N THR A 214 -5.96 -7.81 19.65
CA THR A 214 -6.01 -8.09 18.21
C THR A 214 -4.62 -7.96 17.59
N LEU A 215 -3.83 -6.96 17.99
CA LEU A 215 -2.45 -6.80 17.53
C LEU A 215 -1.55 -7.97 17.91
N LEU A 216 -1.65 -8.45 19.13
CA LEU A 216 -0.88 -9.60 19.62
C LEU A 216 -1.21 -10.90 18.88
N GLY A 217 -2.42 -11.02 18.32
CA GLY A 217 -2.88 -12.23 17.63
C GLY A 217 -3.16 -13.41 18.55
N GLU A 218 -2.46 -13.53 19.68
CA GLU A 218 -2.76 -14.44 20.78
C GLU A 218 -3.38 -13.63 21.92
N LYS A 219 -4.63 -13.92 22.25
CA LYS A 219 -5.30 -13.23 23.33
C LYS A 219 -4.53 -13.45 24.64
N LEU A 220 -4.33 -12.41 25.44
CA LEU A 220 -3.70 -12.50 26.76
C LEU A 220 -4.38 -13.55 27.65
N GLU A 221 -5.66 -13.79 27.44
CA GLU A 221 -6.40 -14.88 28.08
C GLU A 221 -5.74 -16.26 27.84
N ASN A 222 -5.23 -16.51 26.61
CA ASN A 222 -4.54 -17.76 26.29
C ASN A 222 -3.21 -17.88 27.05
N ILE A 223 -2.51 -16.77 27.28
CA ILE A 223 -1.29 -16.76 28.08
C ILE A 223 -1.63 -17.14 29.53
N VAL A 224 -2.66 -16.51 30.11
CA VAL A 224 -3.11 -16.82 31.47
C VAL A 224 -3.63 -18.26 31.59
N ALA A 225 -4.34 -18.75 30.55
CA ALA A 225 -4.88 -20.12 30.52
C ALA A 225 -3.80 -21.22 30.56
N LYS A 226 -2.57 -20.93 30.12
CA LYS A 226 -1.43 -21.88 30.27
C LYS A 226 -1.05 -22.12 31.75
N PHE A 227 -1.33 -21.16 32.62
CA PHE A 227 -0.93 -21.22 34.03
C PHE A 227 -2.10 -21.48 34.97
N ILE A 228 -3.35 -21.20 34.56
CA ILE A 228 -4.55 -21.38 35.39
C ILE A 228 -5.44 -22.45 34.76
N THR A 229 -5.54 -23.59 35.41
CA THR A 229 -6.34 -24.73 34.97
C THR A 229 -7.83 -24.55 35.26
N GLN A 230 -8.68 -25.19 34.47
CA GLN A 230 -10.14 -25.24 34.75
C GLN A 230 -10.46 -25.81 36.14
N LYS A 231 -9.66 -26.77 36.64
CA LYS A 231 -9.82 -27.34 37.96
C LYS A 231 -9.64 -26.29 39.05
N GLN A 232 -8.59 -25.45 38.97
CA GLN A 232 -8.36 -24.38 39.94
C GLN A 232 -9.51 -23.37 39.95
N ILE A 233 -10.06 -23.02 38.80
CA ILE A 233 -11.22 -22.12 38.70
C ILE A 233 -12.46 -22.74 39.30
N GLN A 234 -12.66 -24.05 39.14
CA GLN A 234 -13.77 -24.78 39.74
C GLN A 234 -13.64 -24.87 41.24
N ASP A 235 -12.44 -25.07 41.78
CA ASP A 235 -12.16 -25.08 43.21
C ASP A 235 -12.43 -23.71 43.84
N ILE A 236 -12.02 -22.62 43.21
CA ILE A 236 -12.37 -21.24 43.62
C ILE A 236 -13.89 -21.06 43.63
N SER A 237 -14.57 -21.47 42.59
CA SER A 237 -16.04 -21.36 42.48
C SER A 237 -16.75 -22.12 43.59
N ASN A 238 -16.28 -23.34 43.89
CA ASN A 238 -16.85 -24.17 44.97
C ASN A 238 -16.59 -23.56 46.34
N GLY A 239 -15.37 -23.01 46.56
CA GLY A 239 -15.04 -22.32 47.82
C GLY A 239 -15.94 -21.11 48.07
N LEU A 240 -16.16 -20.26 47.06
CA LEU A 240 -17.05 -19.10 47.15
C LEU A 240 -18.52 -19.50 47.36
N LYS A 241 -18.99 -20.57 46.71
CA LYS A 241 -20.33 -21.13 46.98
C LYS A 241 -20.47 -21.65 48.39
N GLY A 242 -19.45 -22.36 48.92
CA GLY A 242 -19.40 -22.81 50.29
C GLY A 242 -19.50 -21.65 51.30
N PHE A 243 -18.74 -20.59 51.07
CA PHE A 243 -18.79 -19.37 51.86
C PHE A 243 -20.20 -18.75 51.90
N ILE A 244 -20.81 -18.54 50.71
CA ILE A 244 -22.16 -17.97 50.61
C ILE A 244 -23.21 -18.83 51.30
N ASN A 245 -23.11 -20.16 51.16
CA ASN A 245 -24.02 -21.09 51.86
C ASN A 245 -23.86 -21.00 53.37
N ASN A 246 -22.62 -20.99 53.86
CA ASN A 246 -22.38 -20.84 55.32
C ASN A 246 -22.90 -19.50 55.85
N LEU A 247 -22.65 -18.40 55.11
CA LEU A 247 -23.17 -17.08 55.45
C LEU A 247 -24.71 -17.05 55.43
N SER A 248 -25.34 -17.65 54.43
CA SER A 248 -26.80 -17.76 54.34
C SER A 248 -27.39 -18.59 55.49
N ASN A 249 -26.68 -19.62 55.99
CA ASN A 249 -27.13 -20.44 57.07
C ASN A 249 -26.97 -19.72 58.43
N SER A 250 -26.06 -18.77 58.54
CA SER A 250 -25.87 -17.98 59.79
C SER A 250 -26.82 -16.77 59.87
N LEU A 251 -27.55 -16.43 58.81
CA LEU A 251 -28.53 -15.34 58.82
C LEU A 251 -29.94 -15.85 59.19
N PRO A 252 -30.57 -15.32 60.24
CA PRO A 252 -31.85 -15.87 60.76
C PRO A 252 -33.02 -15.81 59.77
N SER A 253 -33.06 -14.81 58.92
CA SER A 253 -34.24 -14.56 58.07
C SER A 253 -33.86 -14.19 56.59
N TYR A 254 -32.57 -14.24 56.24
CA TYR A 254 -32.11 -13.81 54.93
C TYR A 254 -31.21 -14.88 54.28
N LYS A 255 -31.34 -15.06 52.98
CA LYS A 255 -30.49 -15.97 52.21
C LYS A 255 -30.04 -15.32 50.92
N PHE A 256 -28.77 -15.51 50.55
CA PHE A 256 -28.30 -15.15 49.21
C PHE A 256 -28.83 -16.16 48.20
N ARG A 257 -29.54 -15.68 47.20
CA ARG A 257 -30.05 -16.48 46.08
C ARG A 257 -29.61 -15.88 44.76
N ALA A 258 -29.29 -16.70 43.78
CA ALA A 258 -29.10 -16.23 42.43
C ALA A 258 -30.44 -15.74 41.85
N ALA A 259 -30.38 -14.73 40.96
CA ALA A 259 -31.57 -14.16 40.31
C ALA A 259 -32.29 -15.17 39.40
N SER A 260 -31.66 -16.28 39.01
CA SER A 260 -32.24 -17.38 38.27
C SER A 260 -31.97 -18.72 38.99
N SER A 261 -32.77 -19.74 38.67
CA SER A 261 -32.57 -21.10 39.20
C SER A 261 -31.24 -21.75 38.78
N TYR A 262 -30.57 -21.17 37.79
CA TYR A 262 -29.26 -21.58 37.33
C TYR A 262 -28.15 -20.77 38.01
N GLN A 263 -27.36 -21.46 38.84
CA GLN A 263 -26.12 -20.87 39.39
C GLN A 263 -24.96 -21.16 38.46
N PRO A 264 -24.53 -20.21 37.63
CA PRO A 264 -23.40 -20.42 36.76
C PRO A 264 -22.13 -20.58 37.61
N ASN A 265 -21.27 -21.53 37.24
CA ASN A 265 -19.90 -21.56 37.71
C ASN A 265 -19.14 -20.35 37.16
N LEU A 266 -18.08 -19.94 37.84
CA LEU A 266 -17.18 -18.92 37.29
C LEU A 266 -16.70 -19.37 35.90
N LYS A 267 -16.87 -18.49 34.91
CA LYS A 267 -16.37 -18.77 33.57
C LYS A 267 -14.86 -18.48 33.54
N PRO A 268 -14.03 -19.39 32.98
CA PRO A 268 -12.58 -19.16 32.85
C PRO A 268 -12.22 -17.81 32.23
N SER A 269 -12.89 -17.42 31.14
CA SER A 269 -12.66 -16.13 30.48
C SER A 269 -12.86 -14.93 31.39
N THR A 270 -13.86 -14.99 32.32
CA THR A 270 -14.09 -13.89 33.27
C THR A 270 -12.93 -13.76 34.26
N ILE A 271 -12.38 -14.89 34.75
CA ILE A 271 -11.23 -14.88 35.67
C ILE A 271 -9.98 -14.35 34.92
N TYR A 272 -9.74 -14.84 33.71
CA TYR A 272 -8.59 -14.39 32.92
C TYR A 272 -8.66 -12.88 32.64
N SER A 273 -9.82 -12.38 32.24
CA SER A 273 -10.02 -10.94 31.99
C SER A 273 -9.81 -10.09 33.25
N LEU A 274 -10.25 -10.58 34.43
CA LEU A 274 -10.00 -9.89 35.72
C LEU A 274 -8.51 -9.82 36.05
N ILE A 275 -7.79 -10.92 35.91
CA ILE A 275 -6.34 -10.99 36.17
C ILE A 275 -5.58 -10.07 35.23
N ILE A 276 -5.88 -10.13 33.94
CA ILE A 276 -5.26 -9.27 32.91
C ILE A 276 -5.52 -7.79 33.25
N ARG A 277 -6.77 -7.44 33.52
CA ARG A 277 -7.15 -6.07 33.86
C ARG A 277 -6.43 -5.58 35.11
N ASP A 278 -6.38 -6.35 36.19
CA ASP A 278 -5.71 -5.95 37.42
C ASP A 278 -4.19 -5.81 37.20
N PHE A 279 -3.57 -6.80 36.56
CA PHE A 279 -2.13 -6.80 36.30
C PHE A 279 -1.67 -5.61 35.43
N PHE A 280 -2.43 -5.23 34.43
CA PHE A 280 -2.06 -4.14 33.49
C PHE A 280 -2.62 -2.76 33.89
N SER A 281 -3.61 -2.70 34.80
CA SER A 281 -4.25 -1.45 35.24
C SER A 281 -3.29 -0.45 35.89
N VAL A 282 -2.22 -0.94 36.48
CA VAL A 282 -1.19 -0.14 37.17
C VAL A 282 0.04 0.13 36.29
N ARG A 283 0.04 -0.35 35.03
CA ARG A 283 1.15 -0.21 34.10
C ARG A 283 0.80 0.73 32.98
N GLU A 284 1.59 1.78 32.81
CA GLU A 284 1.45 2.76 31.72
C GLU A 284 2.73 2.81 30.89
N LEU A 285 2.59 3.12 29.61
CA LEU A 285 3.74 3.36 28.76
C LEU A 285 4.37 4.70 29.15
N HIS A 286 5.68 4.69 29.40
CA HIS A 286 6.47 5.89 29.72
C HIS A 286 7.59 6.07 28.70
N LYS A 287 7.92 7.30 28.42
CA LYS A 287 9.14 7.70 27.71
C LYS A 287 10.26 7.81 28.75
N GLU A 288 11.35 7.08 28.52
CA GLU A 288 12.52 7.12 29.39
C GLU A 288 13.20 8.50 29.31
N GLY A 289 13.65 9.01 30.44
CA GLY A 289 14.45 10.24 30.49
C GLY A 289 15.81 10.05 29.82
N ILE A 290 16.29 11.06 29.11
CA ILE A 290 17.56 10.98 28.36
C ILE A 290 18.79 11.09 29.29
N ALA A 291 18.64 11.69 30.47
CA ALA A 291 19.69 11.83 31.47
C ALA A 291 19.31 11.16 32.78
N ASP A 292 20.28 10.67 33.54
CA ASP A 292 20.09 10.00 34.85
C ASP A 292 19.32 10.83 35.87
N SER A 293 19.16 12.15 35.64
CA SER A 293 18.40 13.09 36.49
C SER A 293 16.97 13.34 36.00
N GLU A 294 16.60 12.90 34.80
CA GLU A 294 15.26 13.07 34.25
C GLU A 294 14.36 11.91 34.63
N LYS A 295 13.16 12.24 35.11
CA LYS A 295 12.13 11.22 35.44
C LYS A 295 11.45 10.75 34.15
N ASP A 296 11.11 9.47 34.12
CA ASP A 296 10.26 8.90 33.08
C ASP A 296 8.94 9.67 32.97
N LEU A 297 8.54 9.97 31.75
CA LEU A 297 7.34 10.75 31.47
C LEU A 297 6.23 9.83 30.92
N SER A 298 5.10 9.76 31.62
CA SER A 298 3.94 8.99 31.14
C SER A 298 3.48 9.52 29.77
N ILE A 299 3.08 8.60 28.89
CA ILE A 299 2.56 8.90 27.56
C ILE A 299 1.43 9.94 27.57
N LYS A 300 0.67 10.05 28.65
CA LYS A 300 -0.41 11.02 28.82
C LYS A 300 0.07 12.48 28.73
N PHE A 301 1.29 12.74 29.17
CA PHE A 301 1.90 14.07 29.23
C PHE A 301 2.75 14.40 28.02
N LEU A 302 2.92 13.47 27.10
CA LEU A 302 3.63 13.70 25.85
C LEU A 302 2.84 14.63 24.91
N SER A 303 3.54 15.31 24.04
CA SER A 303 2.91 16.05 22.93
C SER A 303 2.13 15.08 22.00
N SER A 304 1.20 15.61 21.24
CA SER A 304 0.41 14.83 20.28
C SER A 304 1.29 14.02 19.32
N GLY A 305 2.35 14.63 18.76
CA GLY A 305 3.27 13.93 17.86
C GLY A 305 4.07 12.83 18.55
N GLU A 306 4.56 13.06 19.78
CA GLU A 306 5.27 12.02 20.56
C GLU A 306 4.35 10.85 20.94
N LYS A 307 3.09 11.14 21.28
CA LYS A 307 2.08 10.09 21.51
C LYS A 307 1.92 9.20 20.27
N GLN A 308 1.79 9.80 19.11
CA GLN A 308 1.60 9.08 17.86
C GLN A 308 2.83 8.25 17.49
N GLN A 309 4.05 8.78 17.70
CA GLN A 309 5.30 8.02 17.54
C GLN A 309 5.38 6.82 18.51
N ALA A 310 5.02 7.02 19.77
CA ALA A 310 5.05 5.96 20.77
C ALA A 310 4.05 4.84 20.43
N ILE A 311 2.83 5.20 20.03
CA ILE A 311 1.80 4.27 19.58
C ILE A 311 2.28 3.45 18.38
N LEU A 312 2.78 4.11 17.34
CA LEU A 312 3.24 3.39 16.14
C LEU A 312 4.46 2.52 16.44
N SER A 313 5.37 2.97 17.30
CA SER A 313 6.51 2.16 17.72
C SER A 313 6.06 0.92 18.49
N LEU A 314 5.06 1.04 19.35
CA LEU A 314 4.48 -0.10 20.06
C LEU A 314 3.83 -1.08 19.09
N VAL A 315 2.99 -0.60 18.19
CA VAL A 315 2.32 -1.41 17.15
C VAL A 315 3.35 -2.14 16.30
N HIS A 316 4.38 -1.42 15.81
CA HIS A 316 5.46 -2.00 15.03
C HIS A 316 6.18 -3.12 15.79
N ASN A 317 6.55 -2.89 17.06
CA ASN A 317 7.23 -3.89 17.88
C ASN A 317 6.36 -5.12 18.18
N ILE A 318 5.08 -4.93 18.44
CA ILE A 318 4.14 -6.05 18.65
C ILE A 318 4.06 -6.91 17.39
N ILE A 319 3.85 -6.30 16.23
CA ILE A 319 3.75 -7.02 14.95
C ILE A 319 5.08 -7.69 14.58
N ALA A 320 6.20 -7.03 14.85
CA ALA A 320 7.52 -7.53 14.50
C ALA A 320 7.96 -8.74 15.34
N ASN A 321 7.64 -8.74 16.65
CA ASN A 321 8.27 -9.63 17.64
C ASN A 321 7.30 -10.56 18.37
N TYR A 322 6.00 -10.27 18.38
CA TYR A 322 5.04 -10.99 19.20
C TYR A 322 3.85 -11.56 18.43
N ARG A 323 3.80 -11.35 17.12
CA ARG A 323 2.75 -11.91 16.26
C ARG A 323 3.36 -12.86 15.24
N ASP A 324 2.98 -14.15 15.33
CA ASP A 324 3.50 -15.19 14.43
C ASP A 324 2.94 -15.07 13.00
N ASP A 325 1.66 -14.70 12.87
CA ASP A 325 0.99 -14.50 11.58
C ASP A 325 0.22 -13.17 11.55
N SER A 326 0.69 -12.25 10.75
CA SER A 326 0.06 -10.96 10.51
C SER A 326 -0.68 -10.87 9.17
N SER A 327 -0.73 -11.97 8.39
CA SER A 327 -1.36 -12.01 7.06
C SER A 327 -2.87 -11.71 7.08
N SER A 328 -3.51 -11.79 8.24
CA SER A 328 -4.92 -11.46 8.46
C SER A 328 -5.16 -10.04 8.97
N LEU A 329 -4.10 -9.26 9.23
CA LEU A 329 -4.21 -7.93 9.82
C LEU A 329 -4.34 -6.84 8.75
N ILE A 330 -5.36 -6.01 8.90
CA ILE A 330 -5.54 -4.74 8.16
C ILE A 330 -5.39 -3.60 9.16
N LEU A 331 -4.33 -2.82 9.03
CA LEU A 331 -4.05 -1.67 9.90
C LEU A 331 -4.41 -0.38 9.17
N ALA A 332 -5.22 0.46 9.79
CA ALA A 332 -5.63 1.76 9.28
C ALA A 332 -5.19 2.88 10.22
N ILE A 333 -4.52 3.90 9.70
CA ILE A 333 -3.99 5.01 10.49
C ILE A 333 -4.34 6.35 9.85
N ASP A 334 -4.92 7.23 10.64
CA ASP A 334 -5.32 8.56 10.18
C ASP A 334 -4.22 9.59 10.49
N GLU A 335 -3.73 10.26 9.45
CA GLU A 335 -2.71 11.30 9.48
C GLU A 335 -1.51 10.99 10.40
N PRO A 336 -0.71 9.94 10.11
CA PRO A 336 0.41 9.53 10.96
C PRO A 336 1.51 10.59 11.10
N GLU A 337 1.55 11.59 10.24
CA GLU A 337 2.46 12.74 10.30
C GLU A 337 1.97 13.88 11.17
N SER A 338 0.74 13.82 11.67
CA SER A 338 0.13 14.94 12.39
C SER A 338 0.96 15.34 13.61
N SER A 339 1.22 16.65 13.74
CA SER A 339 2.01 17.22 14.86
C SER A 339 3.47 16.75 14.95
N LEU A 340 4.02 16.14 13.89
CA LEU A 340 5.43 15.73 13.83
C LEU A 340 6.28 16.74 13.09
N HIS A 341 7.55 16.83 13.49
CA HIS A 341 8.56 17.51 12.68
C HIS A 341 8.88 16.67 11.44
N ILE A 342 9.22 17.31 10.30
CA ILE A 342 9.46 16.65 9.02
C ILE A 342 10.45 15.48 9.13
N SER A 343 11.53 15.65 9.89
CA SER A 343 12.52 14.56 10.08
C SER A 343 11.92 13.31 10.74
N ALA A 344 10.98 13.48 11.67
CA ALA A 344 10.31 12.38 12.35
C ALA A 344 9.24 11.72 11.45
N CYS A 345 8.68 12.46 10.50
CA CYS A 345 7.72 11.91 9.54
C CYS A 345 8.31 10.77 8.71
N TYR A 346 9.58 10.88 8.29
CA TYR A 346 10.24 9.80 7.51
C TYR A 346 10.30 8.50 8.29
N GLU A 347 10.76 8.53 9.54
CA GLU A 347 10.83 7.33 10.38
C GLU A 347 9.45 6.74 10.61
N GLN A 348 8.45 7.59 10.77
CA GLN A 348 7.07 7.19 10.98
C GLN A 348 6.53 6.42 9.76
N PHE A 349 6.68 6.97 8.56
CA PHE A 349 6.23 6.30 7.33
C PHE A 349 7.08 5.06 7.01
N GLU A 350 8.36 5.04 7.34
CA GLU A 350 9.20 3.86 7.17
C GLU A 350 8.73 2.71 8.08
N LYS A 351 8.38 2.98 9.35
CA LYS A 351 7.78 2.00 10.26
C LYS A 351 6.46 1.48 9.70
N LEU A 352 5.59 2.36 9.18
CA LEU A 352 4.34 1.95 8.52
C LEU A 352 4.59 1.04 7.32
N TYR A 353 5.57 1.39 6.50
CA TYR A 353 5.95 0.57 5.36
C TYR A 353 6.48 -0.80 5.78
N GLN A 354 7.32 -0.87 6.81
CA GLN A 354 7.80 -2.13 7.38
C GLN A 354 6.65 -2.98 7.95
N ILE A 355 5.68 -2.37 8.59
CA ILE A 355 4.46 -3.04 9.03
C ILE A 355 3.72 -3.64 7.83
N SER A 356 3.60 -2.90 6.71
CA SER A 356 2.86 -3.35 5.54
C SER A 356 3.46 -4.60 4.88
N THR A 357 4.77 -4.83 5.02
CA THR A 357 5.41 -6.06 4.51
C THR A 357 5.03 -7.31 5.30
N LYS A 358 4.44 -7.16 6.48
CA LYS A 358 4.02 -8.26 7.37
C LYS A 358 2.50 -8.41 7.46
N CYS A 359 1.75 -7.36 7.19
CA CYS A 359 0.30 -7.34 7.28
C CYS A 359 -0.36 -7.62 5.93
N SER A 360 -1.64 -8.00 5.97
CA SER A 360 -2.45 -8.09 4.74
C SER A 360 -2.52 -6.74 4.04
N GLN A 361 -2.76 -5.66 4.82
CA GLN A 361 -2.84 -4.32 4.27
C GLN A 361 -2.57 -3.25 5.35
N VAL A 362 -1.89 -2.17 4.96
CA VAL A 362 -1.79 -0.93 5.72
C VAL A 362 -2.46 0.18 4.92
N LEU A 363 -3.47 0.78 5.49
CA LEU A 363 -4.21 1.91 4.93
C LEU A 363 -3.92 3.15 5.78
N PHE A 364 -3.67 4.29 5.16
CA PHE A 364 -3.47 5.52 5.91
C PHE A 364 -3.97 6.74 5.15
N THR A 365 -4.25 7.81 5.86
CA THR A 365 -4.51 9.12 5.26
C THR A 365 -3.31 10.02 5.47
N SER A 366 -3.08 10.95 4.56
CA SER A 366 -1.99 11.91 4.70
C SER A 366 -2.28 13.22 3.95
N HIS A 367 -1.68 14.29 4.43
CA HIS A 367 -1.57 15.58 3.75
C HIS A 367 -0.16 15.84 3.21
N TRP A 368 0.80 15.00 3.58
CA TRP A 368 2.20 15.14 3.24
C TRP A 368 2.60 14.17 2.12
N TYR A 369 3.18 14.70 1.05
CA TYR A 369 3.62 13.92 -0.11
C TYR A 369 5.08 13.46 0.01
N GLY A 370 5.81 13.97 1.00
CA GLY A 370 7.24 13.76 1.13
C GLY A 370 7.68 12.32 1.40
N PHE A 371 6.82 11.46 1.92
CA PHE A 371 7.15 10.06 2.15
C PHE A 371 7.19 9.24 0.84
N ILE A 372 6.44 9.65 -0.20
CA ILE A 372 6.25 8.87 -1.42
C ILE A 372 7.58 8.41 -2.04
N PRO A 373 8.56 9.29 -2.25
CA PRO A 373 9.81 8.88 -2.89
C PRO A 373 10.67 7.95 -2.02
N SER A 374 10.45 7.93 -0.71
CA SER A 374 11.22 7.08 0.20
C SER A 374 10.68 5.64 0.27
N MET A 375 9.49 5.37 -0.25
CA MET A 375 8.89 4.03 -0.29
C MET A 375 9.23 3.33 -1.60
N THR A 376 9.30 2.00 -1.58
CA THR A 376 9.71 1.20 -2.75
C THR A 376 8.53 0.63 -3.53
N SER A 377 7.37 0.46 -2.89
CA SER A 377 6.12 -0.02 -3.50
C SER A 377 4.90 0.46 -2.73
N GLY A 378 3.74 0.35 -3.34
CA GLY A 378 2.46 0.72 -2.75
C GLY A 378 1.63 1.62 -3.65
N ASN A 379 0.48 2.06 -3.15
CA ASN A 379 -0.45 2.91 -3.88
C ASN A 379 -0.69 4.24 -3.18
N ILE A 380 -0.84 5.28 -3.96
CA ILE A 380 -1.37 6.56 -3.52
C ILE A 380 -2.68 6.84 -4.23
N ILE A 381 -3.71 7.09 -3.44
CA ILE A 381 -5.04 7.43 -3.93
C ILE A 381 -5.28 8.92 -3.66
N ASN A 382 -5.18 9.74 -4.69
CA ASN A 382 -5.55 11.15 -4.61
C ASN A 382 -7.05 11.29 -4.76
N ILE A 383 -7.69 11.87 -3.74
CA ILE A 383 -9.12 12.15 -3.74
C ILE A 383 -9.31 13.61 -4.11
N VAL A 384 -10.05 13.85 -5.19
CA VAL A 384 -10.44 15.17 -5.66
C VAL A 384 -11.97 15.27 -5.74
N PHE A 385 -12.50 16.46 -5.52
CA PHE A 385 -13.92 16.72 -5.66
C PHE A 385 -14.17 17.50 -6.94
N HIS A 386 -14.90 16.91 -7.87
CA HIS A 386 -15.21 17.52 -9.15
C HIS A 386 -16.63 17.22 -9.58
N SER A 387 -17.34 18.24 -10.07
CA SER A 387 -18.71 18.10 -10.60
C SER A 387 -19.66 17.33 -9.63
N ASP A 388 -19.63 17.68 -8.35
CA ASP A 388 -20.43 17.07 -7.27
C ASP A 388 -20.13 15.57 -6.99
N LYS A 389 -19.01 15.04 -7.50
CA LYS A 389 -18.56 13.67 -7.25
C LYS A 389 -17.13 13.65 -6.71
N HIS A 390 -16.83 12.67 -5.88
CA HIS A 390 -15.45 12.33 -5.54
C HIS A 390 -14.85 11.51 -6.67
N GLN A 391 -13.67 11.94 -7.11
CA GLN A 391 -12.87 11.24 -8.11
C GLN A 391 -11.59 10.75 -7.42
N CYS A 392 -11.27 9.49 -7.60
CA CYS A 392 -10.09 8.86 -7.02
C CYS A 392 -9.07 8.56 -8.11
N LEU A 393 -7.90 9.16 -7.99
CA LEU A 393 -6.78 8.92 -8.90
C LEU A 393 -5.74 8.07 -8.18
N MET A 394 -5.61 6.81 -8.58
CA MET A 394 -4.61 5.90 -8.00
C MET A 394 -3.30 5.99 -8.77
N PHE A 395 -2.19 6.03 -8.04
CA PHE A 395 -0.83 6.10 -8.52
C PHE A 395 0.00 5.00 -7.87
N ASP A 396 0.89 4.40 -8.64
CA ASP A 396 1.94 3.53 -8.12
C ASP A 396 3.03 4.38 -7.47
N ILE A 397 3.33 4.11 -6.20
CA ILE A 397 4.38 4.82 -5.44
C ILE A 397 5.73 4.69 -6.14
N SER A 398 6.06 3.51 -6.66
CA SER A 398 7.38 3.23 -7.23
C SER A 398 7.73 4.11 -8.43
N ARG A 399 6.73 4.64 -9.12
CA ARG A 399 6.86 5.52 -10.30
C ARG A 399 5.94 6.73 -10.26
N TYR A 400 5.63 7.19 -9.08
CA TYR A 400 4.67 8.27 -8.81
C TYR A 400 4.91 9.52 -9.67
N ARG A 401 6.18 9.97 -9.79
CA ARG A 401 6.54 11.17 -10.56
C ARG A 401 6.30 11.00 -12.07
N GLU A 402 6.54 9.83 -12.60
CA GLU A 402 6.29 9.48 -13.99
C GLU A 402 4.78 9.38 -14.26
N GLU A 403 4.05 8.70 -13.38
CA GLU A 403 2.59 8.56 -13.51
C GLU A 403 1.84 9.89 -13.43
N ILE A 404 2.30 10.84 -12.60
CA ILE A 404 1.73 12.19 -12.60
C ILE A 404 1.77 12.80 -14.01
N LYS A 405 2.87 12.67 -14.74
CA LYS A 405 2.98 13.23 -16.10
C LYS A 405 2.08 12.53 -17.10
N ILE A 406 1.97 11.21 -16.99
CA ILE A 406 1.09 10.41 -17.86
C ILE A 406 -0.36 10.83 -17.60
N LYS A 407 -0.79 10.83 -16.35
CA LYS A 407 -2.16 11.19 -15.96
C LYS A 407 -2.48 12.66 -16.24
N GLU A 408 -1.49 13.57 -16.14
CA GLU A 408 -1.67 14.97 -16.50
C GLU A 408 -2.02 15.12 -18.00
N LYS A 409 -1.37 14.35 -18.87
CA LYS A 409 -1.68 14.34 -20.31
C LYS A 409 -3.05 13.74 -20.58
N GLU A 410 -3.37 12.61 -19.95
CA GLU A 410 -4.68 11.95 -20.05
C GLU A 410 -5.79 12.88 -19.59
N TYR A 411 -5.62 13.50 -18.43
CA TYR A 411 -6.61 14.38 -17.82
C TYR A 411 -6.85 15.64 -18.68
N ARG A 412 -5.80 16.24 -19.25
CA ARG A 412 -5.92 17.36 -20.21
C ARG A 412 -6.67 16.96 -21.46
N SER A 413 -6.47 15.74 -21.97
CA SER A 413 -7.17 15.26 -23.15
C SER A 413 -8.66 15.01 -22.90
N GLU A 414 -9.01 14.52 -21.72
CA GLU A 414 -10.37 14.16 -21.34
C GLU A 414 -11.20 15.37 -20.86
N TYR A 415 -10.61 16.22 -20.02
CA TYR A 415 -11.34 17.30 -19.32
C TYR A 415 -10.95 18.71 -19.76
N ARG A 416 -10.01 18.90 -20.69
CA ARG A 416 -9.45 20.19 -21.15
C ARG A 416 -8.75 21.04 -20.09
N TYR A 417 -8.58 20.55 -18.87
CA TYR A 417 -7.78 21.14 -17.81
C TYR A 417 -6.87 20.07 -17.19
N GLY A 418 -5.77 20.50 -16.58
CA GLY A 418 -4.78 19.57 -16.00
C GLY A 418 -5.22 18.99 -14.66
N LEU A 419 -4.36 18.13 -14.12
CA LEU A 419 -4.51 17.64 -12.75
C LEU A 419 -4.61 18.81 -11.77
N PRO A 420 -5.28 18.63 -10.61
CA PRO A 420 -5.31 19.65 -9.57
C PRO A 420 -3.93 20.20 -9.24
N LEU A 421 -3.83 21.54 -9.19
CA LEU A 421 -2.55 22.25 -8.99
C LEU A 421 -1.84 21.78 -7.72
N ASP A 422 -2.59 21.43 -6.67
CA ASP A 422 -2.05 20.93 -5.42
C ASP A 422 -1.26 19.62 -5.61
N ILE A 423 -1.72 18.70 -6.45
CA ILE A 423 -1.01 17.45 -6.75
C ILE A 423 0.33 17.78 -7.42
N MET A 424 0.31 18.70 -8.39
CA MET A 424 1.50 19.05 -9.16
C MET A 424 2.54 19.80 -8.29
N LEU A 425 2.10 20.81 -7.54
CA LEU A 425 3.01 21.65 -6.73
C LEU A 425 3.53 20.91 -5.51
N LYS A 426 2.64 20.30 -4.71
CA LYS A 426 3.04 19.59 -3.48
C LYS A 426 3.96 18.43 -3.81
N SER A 427 3.62 17.59 -4.79
CA SER A 427 4.48 16.47 -5.17
C SER A 427 5.88 16.90 -5.59
N SER A 428 6.05 18.08 -6.21
CA SER A 428 7.36 18.58 -6.60
C SER A 428 8.14 19.15 -5.42
N ASN A 429 7.50 20.02 -4.62
CA ASN A 429 8.15 20.67 -3.49
C ASN A 429 8.49 19.68 -2.37
N ASP A 430 7.54 18.82 -2.02
CA ASP A 430 7.73 17.83 -0.98
C ASP A 430 8.81 16.81 -1.38
N PHE A 431 8.94 16.50 -2.67
CA PHE A 431 10.02 15.63 -3.18
C PHE A 431 11.41 16.21 -2.92
N ILE A 432 11.62 17.47 -3.27
CA ILE A 432 12.91 18.16 -3.01
C ILE A 432 13.18 18.24 -1.52
N GLN A 433 12.18 18.63 -0.73
CA GLN A 433 12.31 18.65 0.74
C GLN A 433 12.63 17.28 1.31
N SER A 434 12.06 16.22 0.74
CA SER A 434 12.35 14.84 1.13
C SER A 434 13.83 14.51 0.98
N ILE A 435 14.38 14.78 -0.19
CA ILE A 435 15.80 14.55 -0.44
C ILE A 435 16.62 15.34 0.57
N LEU A 436 16.42 16.66 0.65
CA LEU A 436 17.21 17.53 1.52
C LEU A 436 17.14 17.14 3.00
N SER A 437 15.94 16.87 3.50
CA SER A 437 15.74 16.51 4.91
C SER A 437 16.34 15.14 5.24
N SER A 438 16.27 14.18 4.32
CA SER A 438 16.76 12.82 4.56
C SER A 438 18.28 12.67 4.47
N ILE A 439 18.96 13.51 3.67
CA ILE A 439 20.43 13.46 3.54
C ILE A 439 21.18 14.14 4.68
N ILE A 440 20.49 14.91 5.55
CA ILE A 440 21.09 15.59 6.70
C ILE A 440 20.87 14.88 8.03
N THR A 441 20.09 13.78 8.05
CA THR A 441 19.82 13.00 9.26
C THR A 441 21.08 12.30 9.80
N GLU A 442 21.03 11.80 11.03
CA GLU A 442 22.17 11.06 11.62
C GLU A 442 22.47 9.78 10.84
N ILE A 443 21.44 9.06 10.44
CA ILE A 443 21.53 7.91 9.52
C ILE A 443 20.91 8.36 8.20
N PRO A 444 21.73 8.89 7.26
CA PRO A 444 21.20 9.53 6.07
C PRO A 444 20.65 8.54 5.05
N TYR A 445 19.76 9.01 4.22
CA TYR A 445 19.41 8.33 2.98
C TYR A 445 20.39 8.69 1.87
N ASN A 446 20.61 7.75 0.97
CA ASN A 446 21.31 7.96 -0.29
C ASN A 446 20.29 7.88 -1.44
N TRP A 447 20.49 8.66 -2.49
CA TRP A 447 19.56 8.78 -3.59
C TRP A 447 20.21 8.51 -4.93
N LEU A 448 19.59 7.65 -5.73
CA LEU A 448 19.89 7.43 -7.14
C LEU A 448 18.64 7.80 -7.94
N ILE A 449 18.72 8.93 -8.65
CA ILE A 449 17.59 9.51 -9.40
C ILE A 449 17.85 9.25 -10.88
N CYS A 450 16.91 8.59 -11.54
CA CYS A 450 17.01 8.19 -12.94
C CYS A 450 15.86 8.74 -13.79
N GLU A 451 15.94 8.61 -15.09
CA GLU A 451 14.96 9.18 -15.99
C GLU A 451 13.63 8.42 -16.01
N GLY A 452 13.67 7.10 -16.13
CA GLY A 452 12.49 6.28 -16.36
C GLY A 452 12.34 5.06 -15.46
N SER A 453 11.17 4.44 -15.51
CA SER A 453 10.82 3.27 -14.68
C SER A 453 11.57 2.00 -15.10
N SER A 454 11.94 1.83 -16.37
CA SER A 454 12.77 0.70 -16.82
C SER A 454 14.13 0.69 -16.12
N GLU A 455 14.79 1.86 -16.03
CA GLU A 455 16.05 2.04 -15.34
C GLU A 455 15.96 1.67 -13.86
N GLN A 456 14.86 2.05 -13.19
CA GLN A 456 14.64 1.72 -11.79
C GLN A 456 14.71 0.22 -11.54
N PHE A 457 14.19 -0.61 -12.45
CA PHE A 457 14.24 -2.06 -12.31
C PHE A 457 15.68 -2.57 -12.30
N TYR A 458 16.52 -2.11 -13.22
CA TYR A 458 17.94 -2.50 -13.28
C TYR A 458 18.71 -2.03 -12.05
N PHE A 459 18.51 -0.77 -11.65
CA PHE A 459 19.18 -0.23 -10.47
C PHE A 459 18.73 -0.93 -9.18
N LYS A 460 17.44 -1.22 -8.99
CA LYS A 460 16.98 -2.01 -7.83
C LYS A 460 17.62 -3.39 -7.78
N TYR A 461 17.84 -4.03 -8.92
CA TYR A 461 18.48 -5.33 -8.98
C TYR A 461 19.97 -5.25 -8.61
N TYR A 462 20.74 -4.35 -9.23
CA TYR A 462 22.18 -4.26 -9.03
C TYR A 462 22.60 -3.65 -7.69
N PHE A 463 21.75 -2.80 -7.11
CA PHE A 463 21.98 -2.08 -5.85
C PHE A 463 21.10 -2.60 -4.70
N ASN A 464 20.64 -3.84 -4.77
CA ASN A 464 19.76 -4.38 -3.73
C ASN A 464 20.39 -4.32 -2.33
N ASP A 465 21.69 -4.59 -2.21
CA ASP A 465 22.40 -4.56 -0.94
C ASP A 465 22.47 -3.13 -0.37
N GLU A 466 22.70 -2.13 -1.23
CA GLU A 466 22.72 -0.72 -0.85
C GLU A 466 21.32 -0.21 -0.46
N ILE A 467 20.28 -0.71 -1.12
CA ILE A 467 18.88 -0.40 -0.76
C ILE A 467 18.57 -0.95 0.63
N GLN A 468 18.97 -2.16 0.94
CA GLN A 468 18.66 -2.81 2.21
C GLN A 468 19.53 -2.27 3.36
N ASN A 469 20.84 -2.09 3.13
CA ASN A 469 21.79 -1.81 4.20
C ASN A 469 22.17 -0.32 4.32
N ASN A 470 22.15 0.44 3.21
CA ASN A 470 22.64 1.82 3.15
C ASN A 470 21.52 2.83 2.86
N ARG A 471 20.27 2.47 3.07
CA ARG A 471 19.09 3.33 2.84
C ARG A 471 19.09 4.00 1.46
N LEU A 472 19.60 3.32 0.43
CA LEU A 472 19.56 3.84 -0.93
C LEU A 472 18.11 3.88 -1.44
N ARG A 473 17.71 4.99 -2.05
CA ARG A 473 16.44 5.15 -2.74
C ARG A 473 16.68 5.36 -4.23
N VAL A 474 16.01 4.55 -5.04
CA VAL A 474 16.09 4.60 -6.51
C VAL A 474 14.77 5.14 -7.04
N VAL A 475 14.78 6.33 -7.64
CA VAL A 475 13.55 7.05 -7.99
C VAL A 475 13.58 7.52 -9.45
N PRO A 476 12.64 7.05 -10.30
CA PRO A 476 12.45 7.58 -11.65
C PRO A 476 11.66 8.90 -11.60
N VAL A 477 12.04 9.86 -12.42
CA VAL A 477 11.42 11.20 -12.38
C VAL A 477 10.74 11.62 -13.70
N GLY A 478 10.76 10.76 -14.71
CA GLY A 478 10.07 10.95 -15.97
C GLY A 478 10.81 11.88 -16.93
N GLY A 479 12.13 11.74 -17.05
CA GLY A 479 12.98 12.26 -18.12
C GLY A 479 13.93 13.38 -17.74
N ALA A 480 14.89 13.64 -18.63
CA ALA A 480 16.02 14.54 -18.45
C ALA A 480 15.67 15.96 -17.98
N LYS A 481 14.57 16.54 -18.45
CA LYS A 481 14.13 17.89 -18.03
C LYS A 481 13.79 17.96 -16.54
N GLU A 482 13.26 16.87 -15.98
CA GLU A 482 12.96 16.80 -14.54
C GLU A 482 14.25 16.62 -13.72
N ILE A 483 15.19 15.81 -14.20
CA ILE A 483 16.52 15.70 -13.59
C ILE A 483 17.19 17.05 -13.49
N LYS A 484 17.20 17.84 -14.58
CA LYS A 484 17.74 19.21 -14.58
C LYS A 484 17.07 20.10 -13.52
N LYS A 485 15.73 20.08 -13.42
CA LYS A 485 15.00 20.86 -12.42
C LYS A 485 15.38 20.46 -11.00
N ILE A 486 15.40 19.15 -10.72
CA ILE A 486 15.74 18.61 -9.40
C ILE A 486 17.17 18.99 -9.03
N TYR A 487 18.14 18.78 -9.95
CA TYR A 487 19.53 19.15 -9.73
C TYR A 487 19.67 20.65 -9.37
N ASN A 488 19.04 21.54 -10.13
CA ASN A 488 19.12 22.98 -9.89
C ASN A 488 18.57 23.37 -8.49
N HIS A 489 17.44 22.77 -8.07
CA HIS A 489 16.89 23.02 -6.73
C HIS A 489 17.81 22.48 -5.62
N LEU A 490 18.36 21.28 -5.81
CA LEU A 490 19.28 20.67 -4.85
C LEU A 490 20.60 21.47 -4.76
N ALA A 491 21.14 21.93 -5.89
CA ALA A 491 22.39 22.69 -5.94
C ALA A 491 22.31 24.02 -5.19
N ILE A 492 21.17 24.74 -5.30
CA ILE A 492 20.93 25.97 -4.55
C ILE A 492 20.95 25.68 -3.05
N SER A 493 20.22 24.65 -2.61
CA SER A 493 20.13 24.29 -1.20
C SER A 493 21.42 23.66 -0.68
N TYR A 494 22.19 23.01 -1.56
CA TYR A 494 23.48 22.39 -1.19
C TYR A 494 24.48 23.42 -0.70
N ASP A 495 24.58 24.57 -1.36
CA ASP A 495 25.52 25.63 -0.99
C ASP A 495 25.23 26.16 0.44
N GLU A 496 23.95 26.14 0.88
CA GLU A 496 23.54 26.58 2.23
C GLU A 496 23.73 25.49 3.30
N LEU A 497 23.56 24.22 2.93
CA LEU A 497 23.53 23.09 3.85
C LEU A 497 24.82 22.25 3.86
N LYS A 498 25.84 22.67 3.13
CA LYS A 498 27.06 21.90 2.78
C LYS A 498 27.65 21.11 3.95
N GLU A 499 27.76 21.74 5.14
CA GLU A 499 28.38 21.12 6.32
C GLU A 499 27.48 20.07 7.00
N LYS A 500 26.18 20.09 6.73
CA LYS A 500 25.18 19.20 7.34
C LYS A 500 24.89 17.98 6.48
N ILE A 501 25.22 18.01 5.19
CA ILE A 501 24.92 16.95 4.25
C ILE A 501 25.81 15.73 4.54
N LYS A 502 25.19 14.61 4.85
CA LYS A 502 25.82 13.32 5.15
C LYS A 502 25.54 12.29 4.04
N GLY A 503 24.34 12.30 3.47
CA GLY A 503 23.93 11.38 2.40
C GLY A 503 24.35 11.84 1.01
N ILE A 504 24.41 10.93 0.07
CA ILE A 504 24.85 11.13 -1.30
C ILE A 504 23.64 11.14 -2.24
N VAL A 505 23.65 12.06 -3.19
CA VAL A 505 22.63 12.16 -4.25
C VAL A 505 23.32 12.02 -5.60
N ILE A 506 22.94 11.01 -6.37
CA ILE A 506 23.40 10.78 -7.74
C ILE A 506 22.20 10.91 -8.68
N LEU A 507 22.29 11.80 -9.65
CA LEU A 507 21.34 11.92 -10.72
C LEU A 507 21.96 11.37 -12.01
N LEU A 508 21.23 10.53 -12.72
CA LEU A 508 21.69 9.90 -13.95
C LEU A 508 20.80 10.30 -15.13
N MET A 509 21.44 10.60 -16.24
CA MET A 509 20.80 10.98 -17.51
C MET A 509 21.31 10.09 -18.63
N ASP A 510 20.42 9.74 -19.54
CA ASP A 510 20.79 9.15 -20.82
C ASP A 510 21.54 10.15 -21.72
N THR A 511 22.19 9.65 -22.75
CA THR A 511 22.81 10.47 -23.79
C THR A 511 21.92 10.45 -25.03
N ASP A 512 21.10 11.48 -25.16
CA ASP A 512 20.24 11.70 -26.33
C ASP A 512 20.99 12.32 -27.51
N GLU A 513 20.42 12.26 -28.73
CA GLU A 513 20.93 12.96 -29.92
C GLU A 513 20.99 14.48 -29.70
N GLN A 514 20.00 15.03 -28.98
CA GLN A 514 19.97 16.42 -28.55
C GLN A 514 20.32 16.52 -27.09
N LEU A 515 21.56 16.84 -26.80
CA LEU A 515 22.05 16.93 -25.40
C LEU A 515 21.35 18.07 -24.65
N LEU A 516 20.76 17.73 -23.51
CA LEU A 516 20.27 18.73 -22.56
C LEU A 516 21.44 19.20 -21.69
N GLU A 517 22.04 20.32 -22.04
CA GLU A 517 23.17 20.89 -21.33
C GLU A 517 22.72 21.82 -20.21
N PHE A 518 23.43 21.79 -19.09
CA PHE A 518 23.35 22.74 -17.98
C PHE A 518 24.61 22.66 -17.14
N GLU A 519 24.90 23.75 -16.44
CA GLU A 519 26.07 23.81 -15.57
C GLU A 519 25.88 22.95 -14.34
N THR A 520 26.89 22.12 -14.05
CA THR A 520 26.98 21.35 -12.80
C THR A 520 28.24 21.74 -12.07
N LYS A 521 28.12 21.89 -10.73
CA LYS A 521 29.26 22.14 -9.86
C LYS A 521 29.81 20.80 -9.37
N ASP A 522 31.08 20.78 -9.06
CA ASP A 522 31.73 19.61 -8.45
C ASP A 522 31.47 19.62 -6.93
N TYR A 523 30.38 19.00 -6.54
CA TYR A 523 30.02 18.83 -5.14
C TYR A 523 30.46 17.44 -4.63
N PRO A 524 30.96 17.34 -3.39
CA PRO A 524 31.36 16.05 -2.82
C PRO A 524 30.27 15.01 -2.72
N LYS A 525 28.98 15.41 -2.54
CA LYS A 525 27.85 14.52 -2.28
C LYS A 525 26.61 14.78 -3.14
N LEU A 526 26.74 15.59 -4.19
CA LEU A 526 25.69 15.81 -5.18
C LEU A 526 26.32 15.72 -6.58
N HIS A 527 25.99 14.62 -7.26
CA HIS A 527 26.53 14.31 -8.57
C HIS A 527 25.43 14.26 -9.63
N CYS A 528 25.74 14.75 -10.83
CA CYS A 528 24.85 14.62 -11.98
C CYS A 528 25.66 14.12 -13.17
N TYR A 529 25.42 12.88 -13.56
CA TYR A 529 26.17 12.21 -14.61
C TYR A 529 25.30 11.92 -15.81
N ARG A 530 25.97 11.87 -16.97
CA ARG A 530 25.47 11.36 -18.23
C ARG A 530 26.10 10.00 -18.52
N ILE A 531 25.30 9.04 -18.94
CA ILE A 531 25.76 7.71 -19.32
C ILE A 531 26.31 7.76 -20.75
N VAL A 532 27.52 7.30 -20.98
CA VAL A 532 28.15 7.29 -22.30
C VAL A 532 28.86 5.98 -22.59
N ASN A 533 28.64 5.43 -23.78
CA ASN A 533 29.43 4.33 -24.30
C ASN A 533 30.64 4.86 -25.05
N VAL A 534 31.83 4.43 -24.67
CA VAL A 534 33.10 4.89 -25.25
C VAL A 534 33.92 3.74 -25.80
N ASN A 535 34.63 4.01 -26.91
CA ASN A 535 35.61 3.11 -27.49
C ASN A 535 36.96 3.81 -27.49
N LYS A 536 37.77 3.59 -26.45
CA LYS A 536 39.09 4.20 -26.30
C LYS A 536 40.17 3.13 -26.46
N ALA A 537 41.03 3.30 -27.45
CA ALA A 537 42.22 2.41 -27.68
C ALA A 537 41.85 0.92 -27.72
N GLY A 538 40.66 0.57 -28.25
CA GLY A 538 40.20 -0.82 -28.34
C GLY A 538 39.44 -1.31 -27.11
N SER A 539 39.37 -0.53 -26.03
CA SER A 539 38.50 -0.80 -24.87
C SER A 539 37.11 -0.26 -25.09
N LYS A 540 36.14 -1.17 -25.24
CA LYS A 540 34.70 -0.88 -25.37
C LYS A 540 34.08 -0.90 -23.97
N THR A 541 33.74 0.26 -23.40
CA THR A 541 33.26 0.38 -22.02
C THR A 541 32.22 1.49 -21.87
N THR A 542 31.55 1.51 -20.72
CA THR A 542 30.63 2.57 -20.30
C THR A 542 31.34 3.47 -19.30
N GLU A 543 31.22 4.79 -19.50
CA GLU A 543 31.71 5.82 -18.57
C GLU A 543 30.56 6.73 -18.12
N PHE A 544 30.71 7.34 -16.95
CA PHE A 544 29.85 8.39 -16.44
C PHE A 544 30.61 9.70 -16.51
N VAL A 545 30.08 10.63 -17.28
CA VAL A 545 30.64 11.97 -17.42
C VAL A 545 29.71 13.01 -16.81
N GLN A 546 30.27 14.10 -16.30
CA GLN A 546 29.44 15.20 -15.82
C GLN A 546 28.58 15.78 -16.94
N VAL A 547 27.33 16.14 -16.62
CA VAL A 547 26.36 16.65 -17.62
C VAL A 547 26.85 17.92 -18.32
N SER A 548 27.66 18.73 -17.64
CA SER A 548 28.32 19.90 -18.22
C SER A 548 29.37 19.55 -19.31
N SER A 549 29.77 18.29 -19.39
CA SER A 549 30.65 17.83 -20.46
C SER A 549 29.87 17.50 -21.72
N ASN A 550 30.42 17.82 -22.87
CA ASN A 550 29.84 17.52 -24.19
C ASN A 550 30.60 16.36 -24.86
N PRO A 551 30.31 15.11 -24.51
CA PRO A 551 31.04 13.96 -25.01
C PRO A 551 30.69 13.70 -26.47
N LYS A 552 31.71 13.38 -27.30
CA LYS A 552 31.50 12.75 -28.60
C LYS A 552 31.23 11.27 -28.40
N ALA A 553 30.00 10.90 -28.10
CA ALA A 553 29.58 9.54 -27.85
C ALA A 553 28.29 9.24 -28.64
N PRO A 554 28.03 7.98 -28.97
CA PRO A 554 26.74 7.61 -29.54
C PRO A 554 25.61 7.88 -28.55
N LYS A 555 24.38 7.97 -29.03
CA LYS A 555 23.19 7.89 -28.20
C LYS A 555 23.34 6.68 -27.29
N THR A 556 23.11 6.85 -26.00
CA THR A 556 23.31 5.80 -25.01
C THR A 556 22.17 5.86 -23.99
N GLU A 557 21.36 4.84 -23.99
CA GLU A 557 20.32 4.61 -22.97
C GLU A 557 20.81 3.53 -21.97
N ILE A 558 20.09 3.33 -20.89
CA ILE A 558 20.44 2.29 -19.88
C ILE A 558 20.47 0.90 -20.51
N GLU A 559 19.60 0.62 -21.48
CA GLU A 559 19.52 -0.64 -22.19
C GLU A 559 20.81 -0.94 -22.98
N ASP A 560 21.56 0.10 -23.40
CA ASP A 560 22.82 0.00 -24.16
C ASP A 560 24.04 -0.39 -23.31
N ILE A 561 23.91 -0.34 -21.98
CA ILE A 561 25.00 -0.59 -21.05
C ILE A 561 24.83 -1.86 -20.21
N LEU A 562 23.78 -2.61 -20.48
CA LEU A 562 23.50 -3.88 -19.81
C LEU A 562 24.47 -4.99 -20.25
N ASN A 563 24.44 -6.13 -19.55
CA ASN A 563 25.20 -7.30 -19.98
C ASN A 563 24.72 -7.79 -21.35
N GLY A 564 25.61 -7.79 -22.33
CA GLY A 564 25.25 -8.06 -23.73
C GLY A 564 24.68 -9.45 -23.99
N LYS A 565 25.14 -10.47 -23.27
CA LYS A 565 24.61 -11.85 -23.39
C LYS A 565 23.18 -11.92 -22.86
N ILE A 566 22.95 -11.44 -21.64
CA ILE A 566 21.63 -11.46 -21.01
C ILE A 566 20.64 -10.63 -21.84
N PHE A 567 21.08 -9.46 -22.32
CA PHE A 567 20.29 -8.60 -23.20
C PHE A 567 19.83 -9.35 -24.45
N ASN A 568 20.74 -10.00 -25.14
CA ASN A 568 20.44 -10.78 -26.35
C ASN A 568 19.51 -11.98 -26.06
N ASP A 569 19.74 -12.67 -24.95
CA ASP A 569 18.91 -13.82 -24.55
C ASP A 569 17.48 -13.38 -24.20
N VAL A 570 17.28 -12.18 -23.69
CA VAL A 570 15.94 -11.61 -23.48
C VAL A 570 15.29 -11.23 -24.81
N LEU A 571 16.01 -10.62 -25.74
CA LEU A 571 15.47 -10.32 -27.07
C LEU A 571 14.97 -11.57 -27.81
N LYS A 572 15.66 -12.71 -27.62
CA LYS A 572 15.19 -14.01 -28.20
C LYS A 572 13.81 -14.40 -27.67
N ASP A 573 13.51 -14.16 -26.38
CA ASP A 573 12.20 -14.46 -25.81
C ASP A 573 11.07 -13.62 -26.40
N PHE A 574 11.40 -12.45 -26.93
CA PHE A 574 10.44 -11.57 -27.61
C PHE A 574 10.36 -11.81 -29.13
N LYS A 575 11.28 -12.60 -29.70
CA LYS A 575 11.38 -12.77 -31.15
C LYS A 575 10.13 -13.44 -31.77
N GLU A 576 9.46 -14.33 -31.03
CA GLU A 576 8.21 -14.95 -31.47
C GLU A 576 7.05 -13.94 -31.52
N GLU A 577 7.01 -12.98 -30.56
CA GLU A 577 5.97 -11.94 -30.48
C GLU A 577 6.23 -10.82 -31.51
N TYR A 578 7.50 -10.53 -31.83
CA TYR A 578 7.94 -9.46 -32.74
C TYR A 578 8.92 -9.93 -33.81
N PRO A 579 8.53 -10.90 -34.68
CA PRO A 579 9.47 -11.53 -35.59
C PRO A 579 10.07 -10.57 -36.62
N GLU A 580 9.33 -9.54 -37.07
CA GLU A 580 9.81 -8.56 -38.06
C GLU A 580 10.77 -7.52 -37.46
N LEU A 581 10.59 -7.18 -36.20
CA LEU A 581 11.43 -6.19 -35.51
C LEU A 581 12.71 -6.81 -34.93
N LEU A 582 12.70 -8.09 -34.62
CA LEU A 582 13.80 -8.81 -33.97
C LEU A 582 14.39 -9.91 -34.84
N ASP A 583 14.27 -9.81 -36.18
CA ASP A 583 14.81 -10.78 -37.17
C ASP A 583 16.33 -10.91 -37.08
N PHE A 584 17.03 -9.82 -36.71
CA PHE A 584 18.48 -9.74 -36.60
C PHE A 584 19.05 -10.41 -35.33
N VAL A 585 18.22 -10.81 -34.37
CA VAL A 585 18.66 -11.42 -33.10
C VAL A 585 19.22 -12.83 -33.36
N VAL A 586 20.52 -12.99 -33.09
CA VAL A 586 21.29 -14.24 -33.22
C VAL A 586 22.03 -14.54 -31.92
N ASP A 587 22.68 -15.72 -31.83
CA ASP A 587 23.49 -16.05 -30.67
C ASP A 587 24.69 -15.12 -30.49
N GLN A 588 24.88 -14.63 -29.26
CA GLN A 588 26.00 -13.75 -28.90
C GLN A 588 26.99 -14.48 -27.97
N GLU A 589 28.27 -14.40 -28.35
CA GLU A 589 29.36 -15.04 -27.60
C GLU A 589 30.15 -14.07 -26.70
N LYS A 590 29.80 -12.75 -26.67
CA LYS A 590 30.53 -11.71 -25.94
C LYS A 590 29.78 -11.20 -24.73
N PRO A 591 29.74 -11.95 -23.61
CA PRO A 591 28.93 -11.58 -22.45
C PRO A 591 29.46 -10.37 -21.68
N GLU A 592 30.75 -10.06 -21.76
CA GLU A 592 31.40 -9.05 -20.92
C GLU A 592 31.26 -7.62 -21.43
N LEU A 593 30.83 -7.47 -22.69
CA LEU A 593 30.67 -6.13 -23.27
C LEU A 593 29.30 -5.53 -22.94
N PRO A 594 29.21 -4.19 -22.81
CA PRO A 594 27.93 -3.50 -22.85
C PRO A 594 27.10 -3.93 -24.06
N SER A 595 25.77 -4.04 -23.88
CA SER A 595 24.84 -4.54 -24.91
C SER A 595 24.99 -3.85 -26.25
N TYR A 596 25.18 -2.52 -26.28
CA TYR A 596 25.46 -1.75 -27.50
C TYR A 596 26.64 -2.33 -28.29
N PHE A 597 27.77 -2.60 -27.63
CA PHE A 597 28.96 -3.13 -28.31
C PHE A 597 28.89 -4.63 -28.57
N ALA A 598 28.14 -5.36 -27.74
CA ALA A 598 27.96 -6.80 -27.92
C ALA A 598 27.07 -7.10 -29.12
N MET A 599 26.00 -6.36 -29.26
CA MET A 599 25.04 -6.53 -30.37
C MET A 599 25.59 -6.06 -31.71
N ASP A 600 26.44 -5.01 -31.73
CA ASP A 600 27.13 -4.45 -32.93
C ASP A 600 26.17 -4.25 -34.11
N LEU A 601 25.03 -3.60 -33.85
CA LEU A 601 23.92 -3.45 -34.80
C LEU A 601 24.22 -2.46 -35.87
N SER A 602 23.78 -2.76 -37.10
CA SER A 602 23.72 -1.77 -38.18
C SER A 602 22.67 -0.70 -37.89
N PRO A 603 22.73 0.49 -38.49
CA PRO A 603 21.72 1.54 -38.26
C PRO A 603 20.27 1.06 -38.47
N SER A 604 20.01 0.27 -39.50
CA SER A 604 18.68 -0.30 -39.75
C SER A 604 18.22 -1.29 -38.70
N GLN A 605 19.13 -2.08 -38.13
CA GLN A 605 18.79 -2.99 -37.03
C GLN A 605 18.55 -2.23 -35.70
N ASN A 606 19.31 -1.16 -35.49
CA ASN A 606 19.11 -0.27 -34.34
C ASN A 606 17.76 0.45 -34.42
N ASP A 607 17.34 0.90 -35.61
CA ASP A 607 16.00 1.45 -35.82
C ASP A 607 14.90 0.44 -35.48
N LYS A 608 15.06 -0.83 -35.85
CA LYS A 608 14.12 -1.90 -35.50
C LYS A 608 14.07 -2.15 -33.99
N LEU A 609 15.22 -2.14 -33.31
CA LEU A 609 15.30 -2.28 -31.85
C LEU A 609 14.61 -1.11 -31.14
N THR A 610 14.83 0.12 -31.61
CA THR A 610 14.14 1.31 -31.09
C THR A 610 12.62 1.18 -31.29
N GLN A 611 12.17 0.78 -32.48
CA GLN A 611 10.75 0.53 -32.73
C GLN A 611 10.17 -0.56 -31.84
N PHE A 612 10.93 -1.61 -31.51
CA PHE A 612 10.49 -2.63 -30.56
C PHE A 612 10.25 -2.04 -29.17
N PHE A 613 11.17 -1.24 -28.65
CA PHE A 613 11.02 -0.61 -27.35
C PHE A 613 9.89 0.44 -27.31
N ASP A 614 9.64 1.14 -28.41
CA ASP A 614 8.62 2.20 -28.52
C ASP A 614 7.23 1.67 -28.93
N ASN A 615 7.13 0.42 -29.42
CA ASN A 615 5.89 -0.15 -29.98
C ASN A 615 4.73 -0.17 -28.97
N LYS A 616 5.03 -0.52 -27.71
CA LYS A 616 4.08 -0.45 -26.61
C LYS A 616 4.74 0.28 -25.43
N PRO A 617 4.01 1.15 -24.72
CA PRO A 617 4.55 1.85 -23.55
C PRO A 617 5.22 0.93 -22.52
N ASP A 618 4.80 -0.35 -22.47
CA ASP A 618 5.25 -1.32 -21.47
C ASP A 618 6.43 -2.17 -21.95
N ASN A 619 6.85 -2.11 -23.23
CA ASN A 619 7.88 -3.05 -23.72
C ASN A 619 9.22 -2.87 -23.02
N LYS A 620 9.65 -1.64 -22.72
CA LYS A 620 10.86 -1.39 -21.92
C LYS A 620 10.76 -2.02 -20.51
N VAL A 621 9.62 -1.88 -19.86
CA VAL A 621 9.37 -2.45 -18.53
C VAL A 621 9.32 -3.98 -18.57
N ARG A 622 8.59 -4.57 -19.53
CA ARG A 622 8.55 -6.02 -19.75
C ARG A 622 9.94 -6.60 -20.02
N PHE A 623 10.71 -5.90 -20.81
CA PHE A 623 12.11 -6.26 -21.10
C PHE A 623 12.96 -6.23 -19.83
N ALA A 624 12.88 -5.15 -19.05
CA ALA A 624 13.61 -5.02 -17.78
C ALA A 624 13.28 -6.14 -16.79
N GLN A 625 12.01 -6.50 -16.66
CA GLN A 625 11.57 -7.60 -15.80
C GLN A 625 12.18 -8.93 -16.23
N LYS A 626 12.07 -9.29 -17.52
CA LYS A 626 12.66 -10.52 -18.06
C LYS A 626 14.21 -10.54 -17.96
N TYR A 627 14.84 -9.35 -18.14
CA TYR A 627 16.27 -9.22 -17.96
C TYR A 627 16.70 -9.59 -16.55
N ILE A 628 16.00 -9.07 -15.54
CA ILE A 628 16.28 -9.37 -14.15
C ILE A 628 16.05 -10.85 -13.82
N GLU A 629 14.96 -11.46 -14.34
CA GLU A 629 14.71 -12.89 -14.17
C GLU A 629 15.88 -13.73 -14.68
N LYS A 630 16.39 -13.45 -15.89
CA LYS A 630 17.55 -14.13 -16.46
C LYS A 630 18.84 -13.82 -15.71
N ALA A 631 19.03 -12.57 -15.30
CA ALA A 631 20.22 -12.15 -14.56
C ALA A 631 20.36 -12.83 -13.19
N LYS A 632 19.25 -13.17 -12.53
CA LYS A 632 19.24 -13.91 -11.26
C LYS A 632 19.74 -15.34 -11.38
N VAL A 633 19.57 -15.98 -12.52
CA VAL A 633 19.95 -17.38 -12.75
C VAL A 633 21.24 -17.52 -13.55
N SER A 634 21.75 -16.43 -14.15
CA SER A 634 23.00 -16.42 -14.88
C SER A 634 24.20 -16.29 -13.95
N GLU A 635 25.35 -16.89 -14.32
CA GLU A 635 26.60 -16.63 -13.63
C GLU A 635 26.94 -15.14 -13.68
N LYS A 636 27.24 -14.56 -12.51
CA LYS A 636 27.25 -13.11 -12.22
C LYS A 636 28.35 -12.35 -12.99
N THR A 637 28.07 -11.93 -14.20
CA THR A 637 28.82 -10.84 -14.82
C THR A 637 28.09 -9.51 -14.56
N VAL A 638 28.49 -8.83 -13.49
CA VAL A 638 27.97 -7.49 -13.17
C VAL A 638 28.65 -6.49 -14.11
N PRO A 639 27.89 -5.61 -14.80
CA PRO A 639 28.49 -4.58 -15.63
C PRO A 639 29.45 -3.67 -14.85
N ASN A 640 30.57 -3.28 -15.46
CA ASN A 640 31.64 -2.50 -14.79
C ASN A 640 31.14 -1.16 -14.20
N TRP A 641 30.13 -0.55 -14.81
CA TRP A 641 29.55 0.71 -14.35
C TRP A 641 28.89 0.59 -12.96
N VAL A 642 28.44 -0.59 -12.57
CA VAL A 642 27.85 -0.83 -11.24
C VAL A 642 28.87 -0.58 -10.14
N SER A 643 30.11 -1.05 -10.32
CA SER A 643 31.19 -0.84 -9.35
C SER A 643 31.51 0.65 -9.18
N PHE A 644 31.54 1.42 -10.25
CA PHE A 644 31.75 2.87 -10.20
C PHE A 644 30.69 3.58 -9.35
N LEU A 645 29.42 3.28 -9.56
CA LEU A 645 28.35 3.91 -8.77
C LEU A 645 28.36 3.44 -7.32
N LYS A 646 28.72 2.16 -7.04
CA LYS A 646 28.89 1.66 -5.66
C LYS A 646 30.00 2.39 -4.92
N GLU A 647 31.13 2.61 -5.56
CA GLU A 647 32.21 3.40 -4.98
C GLU A 647 31.78 4.85 -4.68
N LYS A 648 31.01 5.47 -5.58
CA LYS A 648 30.47 6.81 -5.36
C LYS A 648 29.47 6.86 -4.20
N LEU A 649 28.67 5.83 -3.98
CA LEU A 649 27.71 5.75 -2.88
C LEU A 649 28.37 5.47 -1.51
N GLN A 650 29.68 5.15 -1.47
CA GLN A 650 30.44 4.91 -0.25
C GLN A 650 31.32 6.10 0.20
N GLN A 651 31.48 7.12 -0.65
CA GLN A 651 32.23 8.36 -0.38
C GLN A 651 31.41 9.34 0.48
#